data_f0c8de440b4feeefd911c7717a22b832
#
_entry.id   f0c8de440b4feeefd911c7717a22b832
#
_cell.length_a   1.000
_cell.length_b   1.000
_cell.length_c   1.000
_cell.angle_alpha   90.00
_cell.angle_beta   90.00
_cell.angle_gamma   90.00
#
_symmetry.space_group_name_H-M   'P 1'
#
loop_
_entity.id
_entity.type
_entity.pdbx_description
1 polymer ?
#
loop_
_entity_poly.entity_id
_entity_poly.type
_entity_poly.pdbx_seq_one_letter_code
_entity_poly.pdbx_strand_id
1 'polypeptide(L)'
;MDVLNKLRNTVSNTISNTVNSTAYGLSQLSSVLPGNPVTREFEATAHVASAGPGLLWKVYSGYKKSTRQEASIFVFEKRMLDRWSSKQEREAVLETLKRGVTQLTKLRHPQILIVQHPLEESRDSLAFATEPVFASLANALGNVENISIPLSKNLRDYKLLDVEIRYGLLQLGEGLAFLHGDVKLLHRNVCPESIIINKNGAWKIFGFDSCALNQNPNDKQPSWSYVEYDPTIPAIGQPILDYQAPECIVAGSCSPASDIFSLGMLAYVLHSPGNRPLHESHGDASKCRRFYADFKNSLTSTKLAPVPDAFRDTVKLMLSSNPELRPDAHQFIKIEYFMDIGVKTLNYLDKLFQWDNLQKSQFYKGLPQVMKQFPHRVVLHRILPCLYKEFVNAPMIPFVLPSILQVLESCTAEEFSEHILPNLKPVLALEEPPQISLVLMQRIDLLLKLCTAEVIKNDIVPLLTRALDSRLEQLQELCLSALPSIANLIESPSMKNVILPRIKKLCLAGPGGGRSLSVRVNCLLCLAKMLEHLDRWLVLDQILPFLQEIPHAGEPAVLMAIIGIYKMVLTHSKLGISKETLATQVLPFLIPLCIEQNLSPPQFEALASLVTDMIQRVTTEHREALRQLDAVRKEAQKLDDALMQSANSSTTSNVLDEAFPRGELSRTTSSTPIKDGKGLTMEEKHRLARQQESNQRLHSQSPMTPKTVTRPLKPEPKDLTSTLLQNNLNQLNLSSGKPTNSGPNYSGITSPTWQSATKTQWRGPEMAGALYNPTNQQNKDINWSTNGSPGLTNWGQNYSTSNWNSSTMSNTFGQNHTNIMSPGSNIPSNSLLLGQQISPQEQTKTNLSTQDIIDFLS
;
A
#
# COMPACT_ATOMS: atom_id res chain seq x y z
N MET A 1 -39.63 17.97 11.11
CA MET A 1 -40.07 16.61 10.68
C MET A 1 -39.72 16.34 9.25
N ASP A 2 -39.85 17.28 8.31
CA ASP A 2 -39.56 17.03 6.87
C ASP A 2 -38.08 16.82 6.49
N VAL A 3 -37.16 17.44 7.22
CA VAL A 3 -35.71 17.26 6.95
C VAL A 3 -35.20 15.86 7.37
N LEU A 4 -35.74 15.36 8.49
CA LEU A 4 -35.44 14.01 8.98
C LEU A 4 -36.05 12.93 8.09
N ASN A 5 -37.24 13.17 7.53
CA ASN A 5 -37.86 12.26 6.57
C ASN A 5 -37.12 12.27 5.20
N LYS A 6 -36.65 13.44 4.75
CA LYS A 6 -35.79 13.53 3.53
C LYS A 6 -34.47 12.83 3.72
N LEU A 7 -33.77 13.01 4.86
CA LEU A 7 -32.53 12.29 5.16
C LEU A 7 -32.77 10.78 5.27
N ARG A 8 -33.84 10.34 5.93
CA ARG A 8 -34.18 8.91 6.03
C ARG A 8 -34.50 8.31 4.67
N ASN A 9 -35.21 9.04 3.80
CA ASN A 9 -35.50 8.58 2.44
C ASN A 9 -34.24 8.58 1.54
N THR A 10 -33.33 9.55 1.70
CA THR A 10 -32.06 9.57 0.95
C THR A 10 -31.15 8.44 1.39
N VAL A 11 -31.01 8.19 2.70
CA VAL A 11 -30.22 7.07 3.23
C VAL A 11 -30.85 5.73 2.85
N SER A 12 -32.17 5.60 2.93
CA SER A 12 -32.89 4.40 2.50
C SER A 12 -32.74 4.14 1.01
N ASN A 13 -32.80 5.17 0.17
CA ASN A 13 -32.62 5.05 -1.28
C ASN A 13 -31.15 4.75 -1.65
N THR A 14 -30.16 5.30 -0.93
CA THR A 14 -28.74 5.00 -1.13
C THR A 14 -28.43 3.57 -0.71
N ILE A 15 -28.96 3.12 0.44
CA ILE A 15 -28.81 1.72 0.89
C ILE A 15 -29.54 0.76 -0.06
N SER A 16 -30.74 1.11 -0.51
CA SER A 16 -31.50 0.29 -1.47
C SER A 16 -30.81 0.21 -2.84
N ASN A 17 -30.20 1.29 -3.31
CA ASN A 17 -29.44 1.29 -4.57
C ASN A 17 -28.13 0.52 -4.46
N THR A 18 -27.45 0.57 -3.30
CA THR A 18 -26.21 -0.22 -3.06
C THR A 18 -26.54 -1.70 -2.89
N VAL A 19 -27.60 -2.04 -2.17
CA VAL A 19 -28.08 -3.43 -2.01
C VAL A 19 -28.65 -3.95 -3.33
N ASN A 20 -29.34 -3.14 -4.13
CA ASN A 20 -29.86 -3.55 -5.43
C ASN A 20 -28.73 -3.74 -6.46
N SER A 21 -27.67 -2.91 -6.48
CA SER A 21 -26.53 -3.12 -7.38
C SER A 21 -25.74 -4.39 -7.04
N THR A 22 -25.58 -4.73 -5.77
CA THR A 22 -25.01 -6.02 -5.34
C THR A 22 -25.96 -7.19 -5.58
N ALA A 23 -27.27 -7.01 -5.39
CA ALA A 23 -28.28 -8.04 -5.67
C ALA A 23 -28.45 -8.29 -7.18
N TYR A 24 -28.35 -7.26 -8.04
CA TYR A 24 -28.34 -7.45 -9.49
C TYR A 24 -27.09 -8.19 -9.98
N GLY A 25 -25.91 -7.94 -9.40
CA GLY A 25 -24.71 -8.72 -9.68
C GLY A 25 -24.84 -10.19 -9.25
N LEU A 26 -25.37 -10.46 -8.09
CA LEU A 26 -25.60 -11.82 -7.55
C LEU A 26 -26.67 -12.57 -8.33
N SER A 27 -27.74 -11.91 -8.82
CA SER A 27 -28.79 -12.52 -9.62
C SER A 27 -28.33 -12.90 -11.02
N GLN A 28 -27.45 -12.13 -11.66
CA GLN A 28 -26.88 -12.51 -12.96
C GLN A 28 -25.97 -13.73 -12.87
N LEU A 29 -25.16 -13.84 -11.84
CA LEU A 29 -24.25 -14.98 -11.66
C LEU A 29 -24.98 -16.28 -11.30
N SER A 30 -26.00 -16.23 -10.47
CA SER A 30 -26.85 -17.41 -10.19
C SER A 30 -27.62 -17.87 -11.42
N SER A 31 -27.90 -17.00 -12.37
CA SER A 31 -28.55 -17.36 -13.66
C SER A 31 -27.58 -18.01 -14.66
N VAL A 32 -26.27 -17.69 -14.57
CA VAL A 32 -25.23 -18.23 -15.47
C VAL A 32 -24.70 -19.60 -14.99
N LEU A 33 -24.73 -19.87 -13.69
CA LEU A 33 -24.25 -21.11 -13.07
C LEU A 33 -25.32 -21.87 -12.25
N PRO A 34 -26.58 -21.97 -12.68
CA PRO A 34 -27.58 -22.61 -11.87
C PRO A 34 -27.24 -24.10 -11.67
N GLY A 35 -27.08 -24.48 -10.40
CA GLY A 35 -26.84 -25.88 -10.03
C GLY A 35 -25.47 -26.45 -10.35
N ASN A 36 -24.50 -25.65 -10.82
CA ASN A 36 -23.16 -26.17 -11.03
C ASN A 36 -22.42 -26.35 -9.68
N PRO A 37 -21.81 -27.54 -9.43
CA PRO A 37 -21.14 -27.86 -8.17
C PRO A 37 -20.05 -26.87 -7.76
N VAL A 38 -19.34 -26.23 -8.69
CA VAL A 38 -18.30 -25.21 -8.39
C VAL A 38 -18.84 -24.10 -7.51
N THR A 39 -20.13 -23.75 -7.63
CA THR A 39 -20.77 -22.70 -6.81
C THR A 39 -20.86 -23.05 -5.32
N ARG A 40 -20.66 -24.30 -4.92
CA ARG A 40 -20.63 -24.72 -3.51
C ARG A 40 -19.39 -24.18 -2.82
N GLU A 41 -18.24 -24.20 -3.49
CA GLU A 41 -16.95 -23.79 -2.93
C GLU A 41 -16.52 -22.39 -3.34
N PHE A 42 -16.89 -21.91 -4.54
CA PHE A 42 -16.47 -20.65 -5.10
C PHE A 42 -17.65 -19.71 -5.31
N GLU A 43 -17.35 -18.41 -5.20
CA GLU A 43 -18.28 -17.33 -5.48
C GLU A 43 -17.68 -16.46 -6.58
N ALA A 44 -18.42 -16.31 -7.68
CA ALA A 44 -18.02 -15.47 -8.80
C ALA A 44 -18.60 -14.05 -8.62
N THR A 45 -17.80 -13.02 -8.91
CA THR A 45 -18.17 -11.61 -8.69
C THR A 45 -18.41 -10.86 -10.00
N ALA A 46 -17.44 -10.79 -10.90
CA ALA A 46 -17.53 -10.00 -12.12
C ALA A 46 -16.97 -10.79 -13.33
N HIS A 47 -17.57 -10.60 -14.50
CA HIS A 47 -17.05 -11.13 -15.76
C HIS A 47 -15.88 -10.25 -16.22
N VAL A 48 -14.66 -10.80 -16.27
CA VAL A 48 -13.43 -10.04 -16.49
C VAL A 48 -12.74 -10.33 -17.81
N ALA A 49 -12.89 -11.56 -18.36
CA ALA A 49 -12.17 -12.01 -19.53
C ALA A 49 -12.89 -13.13 -20.27
N SER A 50 -12.38 -13.49 -21.43
CA SER A 50 -12.72 -14.70 -22.18
C SER A 50 -11.45 -15.43 -22.61
N ALA A 51 -11.49 -16.76 -22.78
CA ALA A 51 -10.30 -17.56 -23.07
C ALA A 51 -10.64 -18.87 -23.79
N GLY A 52 -9.60 -19.57 -24.24
CA GLY A 52 -9.68 -20.87 -24.88
C GLY A 52 -10.24 -20.82 -26.31
N PRO A 53 -10.54 -21.98 -26.91
CA PRO A 53 -10.90 -22.08 -28.31
C PRO A 53 -12.07 -21.15 -28.64
N GLY A 54 -11.88 -20.22 -29.59
CA GLY A 54 -12.87 -19.23 -29.97
C GLY A 54 -13.37 -18.38 -28.80
N LEU A 55 -12.56 -18.19 -27.77
CA LEU A 55 -12.91 -17.44 -26.56
C LEU A 55 -14.21 -17.91 -25.88
N LEU A 56 -14.51 -19.22 -25.98
CA LEU A 56 -15.76 -19.78 -25.46
C LEU A 56 -15.86 -19.79 -23.93
N TRP A 57 -14.72 -19.85 -23.23
CA TRP A 57 -14.70 -19.79 -21.78
C TRP A 57 -14.87 -18.36 -21.30
N LYS A 58 -15.97 -18.06 -20.63
CA LYS A 58 -16.13 -16.81 -19.86
C LYS A 58 -15.37 -16.92 -18.56
N VAL A 59 -14.56 -15.91 -18.24
CA VAL A 59 -13.75 -15.88 -17.03
C VAL A 59 -14.31 -14.86 -16.06
N TYR A 60 -14.71 -15.31 -14.89
CA TYR A 60 -15.22 -14.48 -13.81
C TYR A 60 -14.17 -14.36 -12.70
N SER A 61 -13.97 -13.16 -12.19
CA SER A 61 -13.27 -12.98 -10.93
C SER A 61 -14.11 -13.51 -9.78
N GLY A 62 -13.48 -13.99 -8.71
CA GLY A 62 -14.18 -14.54 -7.57
C GLY A 62 -13.24 -14.95 -6.46
N TYR A 63 -13.74 -15.71 -5.52
CA TYR A 63 -12.96 -16.20 -4.38
C TYR A 63 -13.51 -17.56 -3.87
N LYS A 64 -12.64 -18.29 -3.17
CA LYS A 64 -13.03 -19.50 -2.46
C LYS A 64 -13.76 -19.12 -1.17
N LYS A 65 -14.99 -19.60 -0.98
CA LYS A 65 -15.88 -19.22 0.13
C LYS A 65 -15.28 -19.48 1.51
N SER A 66 -14.59 -20.62 1.66
CA SER A 66 -14.01 -21.05 2.94
C SER A 66 -12.82 -20.22 3.41
N THR A 67 -11.93 -19.82 2.48
CA THR A 67 -10.66 -19.15 2.79
C THR A 67 -10.63 -17.70 2.37
N ARG A 68 -11.62 -17.21 1.62
CA ARG A 68 -11.65 -15.90 0.95
C ARG A 68 -10.48 -15.68 0.00
N GLN A 69 -9.78 -16.75 -0.37
CA GLN A 69 -8.70 -16.70 -1.34
C GLN A 69 -9.23 -16.36 -2.73
N GLU A 70 -8.62 -15.40 -3.40
CA GLU A 70 -8.97 -15.02 -4.76
C GLU A 70 -8.81 -16.20 -5.73
N ALA A 71 -9.73 -16.28 -6.69
CA ALA A 71 -9.76 -17.28 -7.73
C ALA A 71 -10.42 -16.73 -8.99
N SER A 72 -10.24 -17.39 -10.12
CA SER A 72 -11.03 -17.16 -11.32
C SER A 72 -11.85 -18.38 -11.67
N ILE A 73 -13.11 -18.15 -12.03
CA ILE A 73 -14.06 -19.20 -12.40
C ILE A 73 -14.28 -19.14 -13.90
N PHE A 74 -13.87 -20.20 -14.58
CA PHE A 74 -14.11 -20.39 -16.01
C PHE A 74 -15.46 -21.04 -16.21
N VAL A 75 -16.30 -20.48 -17.05
CA VAL A 75 -17.66 -20.90 -17.31
C VAL A 75 -17.89 -21.03 -18.80
N PHE A 76 -18.36 -22.19 -19.24
CA PHE A 76 -18.90 -22.40 -20.58
C PHE A 76 -20.39 -22.65 -20.46
N GLU A 77 -21.20 -21.83 -21.12
CA GLU A 77 -22.66 -21.96 -21.16
C GLU A 77 -23.05 -22.88 -22.31
N LYS A 78 -23.69 -24.02 -22.04
CA LYS A 78 -24.05 -25.02 -23.04
C LYS A 78 -25.02 -24.48 -24.09
N ARG A 79 -25.78 -23.40 -23.81
CA ARG A 79 -26.61 -22.69 -24.83
C ARG A 79 -25.79 -22.14 -25.99
N MET A 80 -24.46 -21.92 -25.79
CA MET A 80 -23.60 -21.49 -26.90
C MET A 80 -23.42 -22.57 -27.96
N LEU A 81 -23.70 -23.86 -27.63
CA LEU A 81 -23.69 -24.97 -28.57
C LEU A 81 -24.80 -24.85 -29.64
N ASP A 82 -25.82 -24.05 -29.39
CA ASP A 82 -26.92 -23.82 -30.35
C ASP A 82 -26.46 -23.07 -31.64
N ARG A 83 -25.22 -22.54 -31.61
CA ARG A 83 -24.58 -21.99 -32.84
C ARG A 83 -24.29 -23.06 -33.87
N TRP A 84 -24.20 -24.32 -33.51
CA TRP A 84 -23.95 -25.46 -34.40
C TRP A 84 -25.20 -26.27 -34.60
N SER A 85 -25.52 -26.53 -35.82
CA SER A 85 -26.78 -27.20 -36.18
C SER A 85 -26.73 -28.70 -35.91
N SER A 86 -25.56 -29.31 -36.20
CA SER A 86 -25.38 -30.74 -36.06
C SER A 86 -25.15 -31.15 -34.60
N LYS A 87 -25.75 -32.24 -34.19
CA LYS A 87 -25.48 -32.85 -32.86
C LYS A 87 -24.04 -33.31 -32.74
N GLN A 88 -23.43 -33.80 -33.83
CA GLN A 88 -22.04 -34.24 -33.87
C GLN A 88 -21.09 -33.08 -33.64
N GLU A 89 -21.33 -31.92 -34.30
CA GLU A 89 -20.55 -30.69 -34.09
C GLU A 89 -20.62 -30.24 -32.64
N ARG A 90 -21.79 -30.24 -32.04
CA ARG A 90 -21.99 -29.85 -30.62
C ARG A 90 -21.24 -30.77 -29.66
N GLU A 91 -21.33 -32.08 -29.90
CA GLU A 91 -20.61 -33.09 -29.10
C GLU A 91 -19.11 -32.95 -29.28
N ALA A 92 -18.61 -32.73 -30.49
CA ALA A 92 -17.19 -32.53 -30.78
C ALA A 92 -16.61 -31.30 -30.04
N VAL A 93 -17.31 -30.14 -30.05
CA VAL A 93 -16.89 -28.94 -29.32
C VAL A 93 -16.91 -29.20 -27.82
N LEU A 94 -17.95 -29.82 -27.28
CA LEU A 94 -18.07 -30.11 -25.86
C LEU A 94 -16.96 -31.06 -25.37
N GLU A 95 -16.67 -32.11 -26.12
CA GLU A 95 -15.61 -33.08 -25.86
C GLU A 95 -14.22 -32.40 -25.88
N THR A 96 -13.98 -31.51 -26.85
CA THR A 96 -12.73 -30.74 -26.96
C THR A 96 -12.51 -29.90 -25.71
N LEU A 97 -13.52 -29.14 -25.28
CA LEU A 97 -13.43 -28.32 -24.06
C LEU A 97 -13.18 -29.15 -22.81
N LYS A 98 -13.88 -30.29 -22.66
CA LYS A 98 -13.70 -31.22 -21.52
C LYS A 98 -12.27 -31.80 -21.51
N ARG A 99 -11.77 -32.23 -22.68
CA ARG A 99 -10.44 -32.81 -22.85
C ARG A 99 -9.35 -31.82 -22.45
N GLY A 100 -9.46 -30.56 -22.90
CA GLY A 100 -8.50 -29.50 -22.58
C GLY A 100 -8.37 -29.25 -21.08
N VAL A 101 -9.49 -29.11 -20.34
CA VAL A 101 -9.46 -28.87 -18.89
C VAL A 101 -9.03 -30.14 -18.13
N THR A 102 -9.44 -31.30 -18.58
CA THR A 102 -9.02 -32.58 -17.97
C THR A 102 -7.50 -32.77 -18.06
N GLN A 103 -6.90 -32.39 -19.20
CA GLN A 103 -5.46 -32.47 -19.37
C GLN A 103 -4.75 -31.37 -18.54
N LEU A 104 -5.23 -30.15 -18.56
CA LEU A 104 -4.72 -29.04 -17.74
C LEU A 104 -4.70 -29.41 -16.23
N THR A 105 -5.72 -30.08 -15.73
CA THR A 105 -5.83 -30.49 -14.31
C THR A 105 -4.72 -31.45 -13.88
N LYS A 106 -4.15 -32.23 -14.80
CA LYS A 106 -3.04 -33.19 -14.54
C LYS A 106 -1.67 -32.51 -14.49
N LEU A 107 -1.53 -31.30 -15.06
CA LEU A 107 -0.24 -30.63 -15.21
C LEU A 107 0.01 -29.69 -14.03
N ARG A 108 1.24 -29.69 -13.53
CA ARG A 108 1.69 -28.79 -12.45
C ARG A 108 3.04 -28.21 -12.81
N HIS A 109 3.07 -26.97 -13.23
CA HIS A 109 4.28 -26.21 -13.54
C HIS A 109 4.03 -24.72 -13.35
N PRO A 110 5.04 -23.91 -12.93
CA PRO A 110 4.87 -22.47 -12.72
C PRO A 110 4.33 -21.72 -13.94
N GLN A 111 4.63 -22.15 -15.16
CA GLN A 111 4.17 -21.50 -16.40
C GLN A 111 2.90 -22.11 -17.00
N ILE A 112 2.25 -23.02 -16.30
CA ILE A 112 0.95 -23.59 -16.68
C ILE A 112 -0.12 -23.06 -15.73
N LEU A 113 -1.30 -22.74 -16.23
CA LEU A 113 -2.41 -22.24 -15.43
C LEU A 113 -2.81 -23.23 -14.34
N ILE A 114 -2.81 -22.80 -13.09
CA ILE A 114 -3.05 -23.67 -11.93
C ILE A 114 -4.55 -23.84 -11.71
N VAL A 115 -5.03 -25.07 -11.80
CA VAL A 115 -6.41 -25.44 -11.49
C VAL A 115 -6.55 -25.63 -9.98
N GLN A 116 -7.45 -24.86 -9.35
CA GLN A 116 -7.80 -24.93 -7.93
C GLN A 116 -8.99 -25.86 -7.66
N HIS A 117 -9.91 -25.98 -8.63
CA HIS A 117 -11.05 -26.88 -8.58
C HIS A 117 -11.24 -27.50 -9.97
N PRO A 118 -11.37 -28.82 -10.09
CA PRO A 118 -11.52 -29.53 -11.37
C PRO A 118 -12.79 -29.15 -12.11
N LEU A 119 -12.91 -29.64 -13.36
CA LEU A 119 -14.06 -29.42 -14.20
C LEU A 119 -15.31 -30.07 -13.61
N GLU A 120 -16.34 -29.25 -13.45
CA GLU A 120 -17.68 -29.68 -13.03
C GLU A 120 -18.69 -29.40 -14.15
N GLU A 121 -19.57 -30.35 -14.33
CA GLU A 121 -20.63 -30.30 -15.34
C GLU A 121 -21.99 -30.18 -14.68
N SER A 122 -22.79 -29.24 -15.14
CA SER A 122 -24.21 -29.16 -14.85
C SER A 122 -25.04 -29.35 -16.13
N ARG A 123 -26.37 -29.30 -16.00
CA ARG A 123 -27.27 -29.33 -17.14
C ARG A 123 -26.95 -28.21 -18.15
N ASP A 124 -26.68 -27.01 -17.67
CA ASP A 124 -26.60 -25.77 -18.47
C ASP A 124 -25.18 -25.25 -18.66
N SER A 125 -24.17 -25.77 -17.95
CA SER A 125 -22.81 -25.24 -17.97
C SER A 125 -21.74 -26.29 -17.67
N LEU A 126 -20.51 -25.97 -18.15
CA LEU A 126 -19.24 -26.49 -17.64
C LEU A 126 -18.57 -25.39 -16.83
N ALA A 127 -17.94 -25.71 -15.70
CA ALA A 127 -17.19 -24.75 -14.91
C ALA A 127 -16.02 -25.40 -14.18
N PHE A 128 -14.94 -24.64 -14.00
CA PHE A 128 -13.79 -24.99 -13.17
C PHE A 128 -13.19 -23.71 -12.55
N ALA A 129 -12.35 -23.84 -11.52
CA ALA A 129 -11.71 -22.70 -10.89
C ALA A 129 -10.18 -22.78 -10.96
N THR A 130 -9.55 -21.62 -11.11
CA THR A 130 -8.09 -21.45 -11.29
C THR A 130 -7.52 -20.38 -10.37
N GLU A 131 -6.20 -20.20 -10.41
CA GLU A 131 -5.55 -19.00 -9.90
C GLU A 131 -6.17 -17.73 -10.51
N PRO A 132 -6.04 -16.55 -9.83
CA PRO A 132 -6.62 -15.30 -10.34
C PRO A 132 -6.07 -14.91 -11.71
N VAL A 133 -6.97 -14.67 -12.66
CA VAL A 133 -6.69 -14.30 -14.05
C VAL A 133 -7.02 -12.84 -14.29
N PHE A 134 -6.18 -12.15 -15.05
CA PHE A 134 -6.44 -10.82 -15.56
C PHE A 134 -7.19 -10.88 -16.91
N ALA A 135 -6.61 -11.56 -17.91
CA ALA A 135 -7.17 -11.70 -19.26
C ALA A 135 -6.51 -12.88 -20.00
N SER A 136 -7.08 -13.30 -21.15
CA SER A 136 -6.29 -14.03 -22.15
C SER A 136 -5.38 -13.07 -22.91
N LEU A 137 -4.34 -13.60 -23.55
CA LEU A 137 -3.49 -12.80 -24.44
C LEU A 137 -4.31 -12.27 -25.63
N ALA A 138 -5.29 -13.02 -26.11
CA ALA A 138 -6.21 -12.56 -27.15
C ALA A 138 -6.99 -11.30 -26.72
N ASN A 139 -7.50 -11.27 -25.49
CA ASN A 139 -8.15 -10.09 -24.93
C ASN A 139 -7.19 -8.90 -24.81
N ALA A 140 -5.95 -9.15 -24.37
CA ALA A 140 -4.91 -8.11 -24.26
C ALA A 140 -4.51 -7.53 -25.62
N LEU A 141 -4.63 -8.31 -26.70
CA LEU A 141 -4.40 -7.90 -28.10
C LEU A 141 -5.63 -7.26 -28.75
N GLY A 142 -6.74 -7.12 -28.00
CA GLY A 142 -7.95 -6.42 -28.47
C GLY A 142 -9.08 -7.32 -28.97
N ASN A 143 -8.93 -8.63 -28.97
CA ASN A 143 -10.06 -9.54 -29.23
C ASN A 143 -10.90 -9.70 -27.96
N VAL A 144 -12.04 -9.02 -27.93
CA VAL A 144 -12.95 -8.98 -26.77
C VAL A 144 -14.22 -9.80 -26.96
N GLU A 145 -14.19 -10.76 -27.87
CA GLU A 145 -15.32 -11.65 -28.10
C GLU A 145 -15.72 -12.37 -26.81
N ASN A 146 -17.03 -12.54 -26.62
CA ASN A 146 -17.63 -13.22 -25.46
C ASN A 146 -17.32 -12.54 -24.11
N ILE A 147 -16.99 -11.25 -24.09
CA ILE A 147 -16.87 -10.43 -22.86
C ILE A 147 -18.08 -9.51 -22.75
N SER A 148 -18.58 -9.30 -21.54
CA SER A 148 -19.70 -8.38 -21.26
C SER A 148 -19.28 -6.93 -21.47
N ILE A 149 -20.14 -6.15 -22.13
CA ILE A 149 -19.95 -4.70 -22.32
C ILE A 149 -20.71 -3.95 -21.23
N PRO A 150 -20.14 -2.89 -20.62
CA PRO A 150 -18.86 -2.24 -20.92
C PRO A 150 -17.63 -3.01 -20.37
N LEU A 151 -16.56 -2.98 -21.15
CA LEU A 151 -15.27 -3.54 -20.72
C LEU A 151 -14.77 -2.84 -19.45
N SER A 152 -14.10 -3.59 -18.59
CA SER A 152 -13.38 -3.00 -17.45
C SER A 152 -12.35 -1.97 -17.94
N LYS A 153 -12.18 -0.86 -17.21
CA LYS A 153 -11.18 0.17 -17.53
C LYS A 153 -9.79 -0.44 -17.69
N ASN A 154 -9.42 -1.36 -16.80
CA ASN A 154 -8.13 -2.01 -16.80
C ASN A 154 -7.84 -2.80 -18.08
N LEU A 155 -8.82 -3.48 -18.66
CA LEU A 155 -8.66 -4.24 -19.90
C LEU A 155 -8.71 -3.32 -21.14
N ARG A 156 -9.59 -2.33 -21.14
CA ARG A 156 -9.74 -1.40 -22.29
C ARG A 156 -8.47 -0.57 -22.52
N ASP A 157 -7.85 -0.10 -21.45
CA ASP A 157 -6.67 0.77 -21.48
C ASP A 157 -5.34 -0.03 -21.45
N TYR A 158 -5.44 -1.38 -21.43
CA TYR A 158 -4.28 -2.26 -21.35
C TYR A 158 -3.50 -2.27 -22.66
N LYS A 159 -2.21 -2.04 -22.58
CA LYS A 159 -1.25 -2.18 -23.67
C LYS A 159 -0.07 -3.01 -23.18
N LEU A 160 0.28 -4.02 -23.95
CA LEU A 160 1.47 -4.82 -23.70
C LEU A 160 2.73 -3.95 -23.84
N LEU A 161 3.63 -4.07 -22.88
CA LEU A 161 4.91 -3.38 -22.86
C LEU A 161 6.02 -4.35 -23.28
N ASP A 162 7.09 -3.84 -23.88
CA ASP A 162 8.17 -4.66 -24.42
C ASP A 162 8.74 -5.65 -23.38
N VAL A 163 8.98 -5.21 -22.16
CA VAL A 163 9.46 -6.07 -21.07
C VAL A 163 8.48 -7.19 -20.71
N GLU A 164 7.17 -6.94 -20.82
CA GLU A 164 6.12 -7.96 -20.58
C GLU A 164 6.09 -8.97 -21.72
N ILE A 165 6.26 -8.53 -22.97
CA ILE A 165 6.36 -9.41 -24.15
C ILE A 165 7.59 -10.30 -24.03
N ARG A 166 8.76 -9.71 -23.77
CA ARG A 166 10.01 -10.46 -23.60
C ARG A 166 9.91 -11.51 -22.50
N TYR A 167 9.45 -11.08 -21.32
CA TYR A 167 9.32 -11.98 -20.18
C TYR A 167 8.23 -13.04 -20.41
N GLY A 168 7.10 -12.67 -20.99
CA GLY A 168 6.02 -13.58 -21.35
C GLY A 168 6.48 -14.67 -22.34
N LEU A 169 7.23 -14.29 -23.38
CA LEU A 169 7.80 -15.26 -24.33
C LEU A 169 8.80 -16.21 -23.64
N LEU A 170 9.63 -15.72 -22.71
CA LEU A 170 10.49 -16.58 -21.90
C LEU A 170 9.67 -17.57 -21.06
N GLN A 171 8.60 -17.12 -20.42
CA GLN A 171 7.71 -17.97 -19.62
C GLN A 171 7.05 -19.06 -20.47
N LEU A 172 6.58 -18.72 -21.69
CA LEU A 172 6.04 -19.71 -22.61
C LEU A 172 7.11 -20.72 -23.06
N GLY A 173 8.33 -20.27 -23.33
CA GLY A 173 9.46 -21.13 -23.63
C GLY A 173 9.78 -22.11 -22.50
N GLU A 174 9.81 -21.64 -21.22
CA GLU A 174 10.00 -22.50 -20.05
C GLU A 174 8.85 -23.52 -19.90
N GLY A 175 7.61 -23.11 -20.15
CA GLY A 175 6.45 -24.01 -20.14
C GLY A 175 6.52 -25.08 -21.23
N LEU A 176 6.91 -24.72 -22.46
CA LEU A 176 7.10 -25.67 -23.55
C LEU A 176 8.29 -26.59 -23.29
N ALA A 177 9.39 -26.10 -22.70
CA ALA A 177 10.52 -26.93 -22.31
C ALA A 177 10.09 -28.05 -21.33
N PHE A 178 9.26 -27.73 -20.35
CA PHE A 178 8.67 -28.72 -19.45
C PHE A 178 7.73 -29.69 -20.20
N LEU A 179 6.84 -29.21 -21.05
CA LEU A 179 5.92 -30.05 -21.79
C LEU A 179 6.67 -31.04 -22.72
N HIS A 180 7.65 -30.57 -23.47
CA HIS A 180 8.40 -31.37 -24.42
C HIS A 180 9.42 -32.29 -23.74
N GLY A 181 10.13 -31.77 -22.72
CA GLY A 181 11.19 -32.45 -22.01
C GLY A 181 10.72 -33.47 -20.99
N ASP A 182 9.90 -33.03 -20.04
CA ASP A 182 9.51 -33.83 -18.88
C ASP A 182 8.23 -34.63 -19.13
N VAL A 183 7.20 -33.97 -19.67
CA VAL A 183 5.86 -34.60 -19.86
C VAL A 183 5.77 -35.39 -21.15
N LYS A 184 6.60 -35.07 -22.16
CA LYS A 184 6.51 -35.61 -23.52
C LYS A 184 5.16 -35.37 -24.19
N LEU A 185 4.65 -34.14 -24.03
CA LEU A 185 3.38 -33.69 -24.55
C LEU A 185 3.58 -32.53 -25.54
N LEU A 186 2.88 -32.58 -26.69
CA LEU A 186 2.78 -31.48 -27.64
C LEU A 186 1.52 -30.69 -27.35
N HIS A 187 1.62 -29.38 -27.32
CA HIS A 187 0.47 -28.48 -27.11
C HIS A 187 -0.40 -28.35 -28.36
N ARG A 188 0.19 -28.21 -29.53
CA ARG A 188 -0.40 -28.15 -30.88
C ARG A 188 -1.33 -26.96 -31.15
N ASN A 189 -1.50 -26.05 -30.20
CA ASN A 189 -2.34 -24.85 -30.41
C ASN A 189 -1.81 -23.65 -29.60
N VAL A 190 -0.49 -23.35 -29.75
CA VAL A 190 0.12 -22.17 -29.13
C VAL A 190 -0.32 -20.92 -29.90
N CYS A 191 -1.33 -20.21 -29.36
CA CYS A 191 -1.96 -19.05 -29.97
C CYS A 191 -2.43 -18.08 -28.89
N PRO A 192 -2.85 -16.84 -29.19
CA PRO A 192 -3.28 -15.86 -28.18
C PRO A 192 -4.44 -16.33 -27.30
N GLU A 193 -5.34 -17.16 -27.81
CA GLU A 193 -6.50 -17.71 -27.07
C GLU A 193 -6.08 -18.76 -26.01
N SER A 194 -4.93 -19.39 -26.23
CA SER A 194 -4.36 -20.45 -25.36
C SER A 194 -3.38 -19.91 -24.32
N ILE A 195 -3.19 -18.61 -24.25
CA ILE A 195 -2.29 -17.97 -23.28
C ILE A 195 -3.10 -17.10 -22.33
N ILE A 196 -2.87 -17.29 -21.04
CA ILE A 196 -3.53 -16.54 -19.96
C ILE A 196 -2.51 -15.61 -19.31
N ILE A 197 -2.89 -14.37 -19.09
CA ILE A 197 -2.18 -13.42 -18.23
C ILE A 197 -2.87 -13.46 -16.86
N ASN A 198 -2.16 -13.91 -15.83
CA ASN A 198 -2.73 -13.95 -14.49
C ASN A 198 -2.78 -12.54 -13.86
N LYS A 199 -3.43 -12.40 -12.71
CA LYS A 199 -3.58 -11.10 -12.01
C LYS A 199 -2.23 -10.41 -11.71
N ASN A 200 -1.16 -11.19 -11.55
CA ASN A 200 0.19 -10.68 -11.32
C ASN A 200 0.96 -10.38 -12.63
N GLY A 201 0.34 -10.49 -13.81
CA GLY A 201 0.97 -10.25 -15.11
C GLY A 201 1.88 -11.39 -15.60
N ALA A 202 1.88 -12.58 -14.98
CA ALA A 202 2.61 -13.74 -15.49
C ALA A 202 1.82 -14.42 -16.60
N TRP A 203 2.53 -14.87 -17.66
CA TRP A 203 1.91 -15.60 -18.75
C TRP A 203 1.88 -17.10 -18.43
N LYS A 204 0.74 -17.72 -18.68
CA LYS A 204 0.45 -19.11 -18.37
C LYS A 204 -0.08 -19.83 -19.60
N ILE A 205 0.44 -21.03 -19.86
CA ILE A 205 -0.08 -21.90 -20.92
C ILE A 205 -1.41 -22.48 -20.45
N PHE A 206 -2.40 -22.40 -21.34
CA PHE A 206 -3.75 -22.89 -21.25
C PHE A 206 -4.14 -23.54 -22.58
N GLY A 207 -5.37 -24.03 -22.77
CA GLY A 207 -5.85 -24.48 -24.09
C GLY A 207 -5.26 -25.81 -24.54
N PHE A 208 -5.23 -26.84 -23.66
CA PHE A 208 -4.74 -28.19 -23.98
C PHE A 208 -5.74 -29.04 -24.76
N ASP A 209 -6.64 -28.39 -25.46
CA ASP A 209 -7.77 -29.00 -26.19
C ASP A 209 -7.30 -29.89 -27.32
N SER A 210 -6.21 -29.51 -27.98
CA SER A 210 -5.64 -30.21 -29.15
C SER A 210 -4.34 -30.94 -28.85
N CYS A 211 -3.95 -31.05 -27.56
CA CYS A 211 -2.68 -31.63 -27.18
C CYS A 211 -2.55 -33.11 -27.58
N ALA A 212 -1.30 -33.53 -27.89
CA ALA A 212 -0.97 -34.89 -28.20
C ALA A 212 0.00 -35.46 -27.15
N LEU A 213 -0.37 -36.59 -26.56
CA LEU A 213 0.46 -37.35 -25.62
C LEU A 213 1.42 -38.27 -26.39
N ASN A 214 2.56 -38.52 -25.80
CA ASN A 214 3.48 -39.55 -26.31
C ASN A 214 2.79 -40.93 -26.31
N GLN A 215 2.75 -41.57 -27.47
CA GLN A 215 2.13 -42.89 -27.65
C GLN A 215 3.02 -44.01 -27.13
N ASN A 216 4.35 -43.82 -27.10
CA ASN A 216 5.34 -44.80 -26.73
C ASN A 216 6.13 -44.36 -25.49
N PRO A 217 5.53 -44.38 -24.26
CA PRO A 217 6.22 -43.91 -23.05
C PRO A 217 7.50 -44.69 -22.72
N ASN A 218 7.59 -45.95 -23.19
CA ASN A 218 8.73 -46.85 -22.92
C ASN A 218 9.86 -46.75 -23.93
N ASP A 219 9.66 -46.07 -25.06
CA ASP A 219 10.67 -45.89 -26.10
C ASP A 219 11.57 -44.68 -25.84
N LYS A 220 12.87 -44.82 -26.27
CA LYS A 220 13.80 -43.69 -26.18
C LYS A 220 13.39 -42.52 -27.08
N GLN A 221 12.66 -42.80 -28.16
CA GLN A 221 12.16 -41.78 -29.06
C GLN A 221 10.65 -41.60 -28.88
N PRO A 222 10.18 -40.46 -28.39
CA PRO A 222 8.79 -40.18 -28.23
C PRO A 222 8.07 -40.08 -29.61
N SER A 223 6.88 -40.61 -29.71
CA SER A 223 6.03 -40.58 -30.88
C SER A 223 4.67 -39.99 -30.56
N TRP A 224 4.18 -39.11 -31.42
CA TRP A 224 2.88 -38.41 -31.23
C TRP A 224 1.94 -38.71 -32.38
N SER A 225 0.66 -38.93 -32.12
CA SER A 225 -0.36 -39.04 -33.14
C SER A 225 -0.66 -37.69 -33.75
N TYR A 226 -0.69 -37.64 -35.07
CA TYR A 226 -1.20 -36.50 -35.80
C TYR A 226 -2.67 -36.76 -36.18
N VAL A 227 -3.51 -35.73 -35.98
CA VAL A 227 -4.89 -35.69 -36.44
C VAL A 227 -4.97 -34.59 -37.48
N GLU A 228 -5.34 -34.94 -38.70
CA GLU A 228 -5.50 -34.01 -39.80
C GLU A 228 -6.70 -33.07 -39.56
N TYR A 229 -6.61 -31.86 -40.08
CA TYR A 229 -7.70 -30.90 -40.02
C TYR A 229 -8.90 -31.40 -40.83
N ASP A 230 -10.05 -31.51 -40.17
CA ASP A 230 -11.28 -32.01 -40.73
C ASP A 230 -12.26 -30.86 -40.93
N PRO A 231 -12.63 -30.52 -42.19
CA PRO A 231 -13.58 -29.46 -42.49
C PRO A 231 -14.99 -29.73 -41.96
N THR A 232 -15.31 -30.98 -41.62
CA THR A 232 -16.63 -31.36 -41.07
C THR A 232 -16.77 -31.08 -39.58
N ILE A 233 -15.66 -30.88 -38.90
CA ILE A 233 -15.59 -30.50 -37.47
C ILE A 233 -15.51 -28.97 -37.39
N PRO A 234 -16.25 -28.33 -36.46
CA PRO A 234 -16.13 -26.89 -36.24
C PRO A 234 -14.68 -26.45 -36.02
N ALA A 235 -14.24 -25.36 -36.65
CA ALA A 235 -12.88 -24.85 -36.53
C ALA A 235 -12.46 -24.62 -35.07
N ILE A 236 -13.39 -24.27 -34.21
CA ILE A 236 -13.21 -24.14 -32.75
C ILE A 236 -12.78 -25.46 -32.06
N GLY A 237 -13.20 -26.60 -32.56
CA GLY A 237 -12.82 -27.93 -32.04
C GLY A 237 -11.43 -28.40 -32.48
N GLN A 238 -10.70 -27.59 -33.24
CA GLN A 238 -9.42 -27.93 -33.87
C GLN A 238 -8.36 -26.83 -33.65
N PRO A 239 -7.06 -27.14 -33.86
CA PRO A 239 -6.00 -26.12 -33.78
C PRO A 239 -6.22 -24.99 -34.79
N ILE A 240 -5.86 -23.77 -34.41
CA ILE A 240 -5.95 -22.59 -35.28
C ILE A 240 -4.92 -22.71 -36.41
N LEU A 241 -5.38 -22.83 -37.64
CA LEU A 241 -4.52 -23.07 -38.82
C LEU A 241 -3.43 -22.03 -39.03
N ASP A 242 -3.70 -20.77 -38.71
CA ASP A 242 -2.79 -19.63 -38.90
C ASP A 242 -1.54 -19.69 -38.01
N TYR A 243 -1.55 -20.52 -36.95
CA TYR A 243 -0.42 -20.78 -36.04
C TYR A 243 0.21 -22.15 -36.25
N GLN A 244 -0.39 -23.02 -37.10
CA GLN A 244 0.14 -24.37 -37.31
C GLN A 244 1.41 -24.36 -38.15
N ALA A 245 2.31 -25.26 -37.88
CA ALA A 245 3.56 -25.46 -38.62
C ALA A 245 3.30 -26.07 -40.03
N PRO A 246 4.15 -25.76 -41.03
CA PRO A 246 4.03 -26.31 -42.37
C PRO A 246 3.90 -27.84 -42.44
N GLU A 247 4.72 -28.55 -41.65
CA GLU A 247 4.71 -30.01 -41.58
C GLU A 247 3.35 -30.57 -41.08
N CYS A 248 2.66 -29.84 -40.22
CA CYS A 248 1.34 -30.25 -39.76
C CYS A 248 0.31 -30.18 -40.91
N ILE A 249 0.38 -29.13 -41.74
CA ILE A 249 -0.60 -28.86 -42.79
C ILE A 249 -0.30 -29.65 -44.08
N VAL A 250 0.98 -29.83 -44.42
CA VAL A 250 1.43 -30.40 -45.70
C VAL A 250 1.82 -31.86 -45.56
N ALA A 251 2.58 -32.20 -44.48
CA ALA A 251 3.16 -33.54 -44.35
C ALA A 251 2.34 -34.45 -43.38
N GLY A 252 1.35 -33.93 -42.71
CA GLY A 252 0.55 -34.69 -41.74
C GLY A 252 1.36 -35.22 -40.56
N SER A 253 2.37 -34.46 -40.06
CA SER A 253 3.24 -34.85 -38.96
C SER A 253 3.33 -33.72 -37.92
N CYS A 254 3.63 -34.09 -36.68
CA CYS A 254 3.85 -33.12 -35.59
C CYS A 254 5.01 -33.55 -34.69
N SER A 255 5.69 -32.56 -34.15
CA SER A 255 6.84 -32.76 -33.29
C SER A 255 6.98 -31.57 -32.32
N PRO A 256 7.87 -31.57 -31.33
CA PRO A 256 8.17 -30.40 -30.50
C PRO A 256 8.52 -29.15 -31.31
N ALA A 257 9.16 -29.31 -32.47
CA ALA A 257 9.47 -28.19 -33.36
C ALA A 257 8.21 -27.51 -33.96
N SER A 258 7.08 -28.22 -34.02
CA SER A 258 5.80 -27.62 -34.48
C SER A 258 5.26 -26.60 -33.49
N ASP A 259 5.35 -26.88 -32.18
CA ASP A 259 4.99 -25.90 -31.14
C ASP A 259 5.93 -24.69 -31.12
N ILE A 260 7.21 -24.89 -31.44
CA ILE A 260 8.20 -23.80 -31.60
C ILE A 260 7.87 -22.90 -32.79
N PHE A 261 7.38 -23.49 -33.89
CA PHE A 261 6.87 -22.68 -35.02
C PHE A 261 5.67 -21.84 -34.59
N SER A 262 4.71 -22.43 -33.87
CA SER A 262 3.54 -21.71 -33.36
C SER A 262 3.95 -20.58 -32.41
N LEU A 263 4.95 -20.81 -31.53
CA LEU A 263 5.53 -19.79 -30.67
C LEU A 263 6.23 -18.68 -31.48
N GLY A 264 6.93 -19.04 -32.57
CA GLY A 264 7.52 -18.08 -33.53
C GLY A 264 6.47 -17.21 -34.23
N MET A 265 5.35 -17.81 -34.62
CA MET A 265 4.22 -17.08 -35.19
C MET A 265 3.59 -16.14 -34.15
N LEU A 266 3.42 -16.60 -32.92
CA LEU A 266 2.97 -15.77 -31.80
C LEU A 266 3.92 -14.60 -31.54
N ALA A 267 5.23 -14.85 -31.51
CA ALA A 267 6.25 -13.82 -31.37
C ALA A 267 6.17 -12.77 -32.49
N TYR A 268 5.94 -13.20 -33.72
CA TYR A 268 5.71 -12.28 -34.83
C TYR A 268 4.44 -11.44 -34.64
N VAL A 269 3.31 -12.06 -34.27
CA VAL A 269 2.03 -11.39 -34.02
C VAL A 269 2.14 -10.29 -32.95
N LEU A 270 2.87 -10.57 -31.88
CA LEU A 270 3.09 -9.61 -30.78
C LEU A 270 3.81 -8.33 -31.20
N HIS A 271 4.60 -8.39 -32.27
CA HIS A 271 5.34 -7.24 -32.78
C HIS A 271 4.76 -6.69 -34.10
N SER A 272 3.84 -7.44 -34.75
CA SER A 272 3.29 -7.02 -36.03
C SER A 272 2.25 -5.90 -35.88
N PRO A 273 2.17 -4.96 -36.84
CA PRO A 273 1.12 -3.94 -36.83
C PRO A 273 -0.28 -4.59 -36.89
N GLY A 274 -1.12 -4.26 -35.94
CA GLY A 274 -2.48 -4.79 -35.84
C GLY A 274 -2.57 -6.21 -35.28
N ASN A 275 -1.47 -6.76 -34.74
CA ASN A 275 -1.40 -8.08 -34.11
C ASN A 275 -1.90 -9.23 -34.99
N ARG A 276 -1.50 -9.21 -36.27
CA ARG A 276 -1.93 -10.19 -37.27
C ARG A 276 -0.86 -11.20 -37.60
N PRO A 277 -1.22 -12.49 -37.82
CA PRO A 277 -0.29 -13.50 -38.28
C PRO A 277 0.23 -13.21 -39.71
N LEU A 278 1.28 -13.94 -40.14
CA LEU A 278 1.83 -13.79 -41.50
C LEU A 278 0.81 -14.13 -42.62
N HIS A 279 -0.22 -14.90 -42.28
CA HIS A 279 -1.23 -15.41 -43.14
C HIS A 279 -2.55 -15.56 -42.39
N GLU A 280 -3.65 -15.23 -42.98
CA GLU A 280 -5.01 -15.42 -42.46
C GLU A 280 -5.77 -16.41 -43.35
N SER A 281 -5.89 -17.64 -42.88
CA SER A 281 -6.59 -18.71 -43.57
C SER A 281 -8.11 -18.60 -43.49
N HIS A 282 -8.63 -17.96 -42.43
CA HIS A 282 -10.04 -17.95 -42.08
C HIS A 282 -10.65 -19.36 -41.97
N GLY A 283 -9.88 -20.32 -41.46
CA GLY A 283 -10.32 -21.72 -41.31
C GLY A 283 -10.26 -22.57 -42.60
N ASP A 284 -9.71 -22.04 -43.70
CA ASP A 284 -9.53 -22.78 -44.94
C ASP A 284 -8.15 -23.43 -45.04
N ALA A 285 -8.09 -24.74 -44.82
CA ALA A 285 -6.86 -25.53 -44.93
C ALA A 285 -6.21 -25.48 -46.31
N SER A 286 -7.01 -25.31 -47.40
CA SER A 286 -6.50 -25.23 -48.76
C SER A 286 -5.74 -23.91 -48.98
N LYS A 287 -6.20 -22.80 -48.40
CA LYS A 287 -5.46 -21.53 -48.42
C LYS A 287 -4.15 -21.65 -47.64
N CYS A 288 -4.18 -22.31 -46.48
CA CYS A 288 -3.02 -22.54 -45.68
C CYS A 288 -1.98 -23.42 -46.42
N ARG A 289 -2.39 -24.50 -47.05
CA ARG A 289 -1.50 -25.35 -47.88
C ARG A 289 -0.85 -24.56 -49.03
N ARG A 290 -1.61 -23.71 -49.73
CA ARG A 290 -1.06 -22.83 -50.79
C ARG A 290 -0.06 -21.83 -50.25
N PHE A 291 -0.33 -21.22 -49.09
CA PHE A 291 0.60 -20.31 -48.44
C PHE A 291 1.93 -21.02 -48.09
N TYR A 292 1.86 -22.22 -47.55
CA TYR A 292 3.08 -22.96 -47.20
C TYR A 292 3.84 -23.53 -48.37
N ALA A 293 3.23 -23.74 -49.54
CA ALA A 293 3.94 -24.11 -50.76
C ALA A 293 4.96 -23.06 -51.20
N ASP A 294 4.70 -21.77 -50.94
CA ASP A 294 5.58 -20.65 -51.27
C ASP A 294 6.18 -19.96 -50.02
N PHE A 295 6.17 -20.61 -48.88
CA PHE A 295 6.50 -19.99 -47.60
C PHE A 295 7.93 -19.46 -47.55
N LYS A 296 8.92 -20.16 -48.14
CA LYS A 296 10.33 -19.71 -48.15
C LYS A 296 10.48 -18.34 -48.82
N ASN A 297 9.75 -18.07 -49.87
CA ASN A 297 9.75 -16.78 -50.56
C ASN A 297 8.89 -15.72 -49.82
N SER A 298 7.94 -16.19 -49.04
CA SER A 298 7.08 -15.33 -48.26
C SER A 298 7.74 -14.72 -47.01
N LEU A 299 8.76 -15.37 -46.45
CA LEU A 299 9.46 -14.91 -45.24
C LEU A 299 10.59 -13.93 -45.57
N THR A 300 10.22 -12.73 -46.03
CA THR A 300 11.18 -11.68 -46.38
C THR A 300 11.63 -10.87 -45.15
N SER A 301 12.80 -10.26 -45.23
CA SER A 301 13.31 -9.35 -44.19
C SER A 301 12.36 -8.17 -43.94
N THR A 302 11.65 -7.73 -44.97
CA THR A 302 10.67 -6.65 -44.87
C THR A 302 9.45 -7.05 -44.01
N LYS A 303 8.97 -8.29 -44.12
CA LYS A 303 7.86 -8.78 -43.27
C LYS A 303 8.27 -8.94 -41.81
N LEU A 304 9.53 -9.30 -41.55
CA LEU A 304 10.08 -9.43 -40.21
C LEU A 304 10.59 -8.10 -39.61
N ALA A 305 10.56 -7.00 -40.37
CA ALA A 305 11.00 -5.69 -39.89
C ALA A 305 10.34 -5.21 -38.58
N PRO A 306 9.05 -5.51 -38.30
CA PRO A 306 8.48 -5.15 -36.99
C PRO A 306 9.09 -5.83 -35.79
N VAL A 307 9.71 -7.00 -35.98
CA VAL A 307 10.36 -7.74 -34.89
C VAL A 307 11.67 -7.04 -34.51
N PRO A 308 11.96 -6.84 -33.20
CA PRO A 308 13.21 -6.23 -32.75
C PRO A 308 14.45 -6.91 -33.36
N ASP A 309 15.46 -6.13 -33.72
CA ASP A 309 16.68 -6.64 -34.41
C ASP A 309 17.35 -7.79 -33.64
N ALA A 310 17.48 -7.66 -32.33
CA ALA A 310 18.08 -8.69 -31.46
C ALA A 310 17.29 -10.02 -31.41
N PHE A 311 16.04 -10.02 -31.87
CA PHE A 311 15.17 -11.20 -31.85
C PHE A 311 14.82 -11.72 -33.24
N ARG A 312 15.02 -10.89 -34.29
CA ARG A 312 14.57 -11.16 -35.66
C ARG A 312 15.11 -12.44 -36.23
N ASP A 313 16.42 -12.71 -36.07
CA ASP A 313 17.04 -13.91 -36.59
C ASP A 313 16.53 -15.19 -35.91
N THR A 314 16.29 -15.11 -34.60
CA THR A 314 15.66 -16.21 -33.84
C THR A 314 14.24 -16.49 -34.33
N VAL A 315 13.40 -15.46 -34.49
CA VAL A 315 12.04 -15.62 -35.04
C VAL A 315 12.08 -16.21 -36.46
N LYS A 316 13.04 -15.79 -37.30
CA LYS A 316 13.24 -16.34 -38.64
C LYS A 316 13.59 -17.83 -38.59
N LEU A 317 14.42 -18.27 -37.64
CA LEU A 317 14.75 -19.68 -37.45
C LEU A 317 13.52 -20.47 -36.94
N MET A 318 12.79 -19.95 -35.97
CA MET A 318 11.57 -20.57 -35.44
C MET A 318 10.53 -20.78 -36.55
N LEU A 319 10.41 -19.83 -37.47
CA LEU A 319 9.50 -19.87 -38.63
C LEU A 319 10.11 -20.63 -39.84
N SER A 320 11.23 -21.34 -39.69
CA SER A 320 11.77 -22.17 -40.79
C SER A 320 10.78 -23.23 -41.23
N SER A 321 10.69 -23.46 -42.55
CA SER A 321 9.93 -24.58 -43.13
C SER A 321 10.53 -25.95 -42.80
N ASN A 322 11.87 -26.02 -42.49
CA ASN A 322 12.51 -27.23 -42.02
C ASN A 322 12.47 -27.28 -40.46
N PRO A 323 11.77 -28.25 -39.84
CA PRO A 323 11.69 -28.38 -38.38
C PRO A 323 13.04 -28.53 -37.68
N GLU A 324 14.03 -29.13 -38.33
CA GLU A 324 15.38 -29.39 -37.77
C GLU A 324 16.21 -28.11 -37.56
N LEU A 325 15.88 -27.03 -38.30
CA LEU A 325 16.55 -25.73 -38.15
C LEU A 325 16.00 -24.90 -37.00
N ARG A 326 14.84 -25.26 -36.46
CA ARG A 326 14.21 -24.52 -35.37
C ARG A 326 14.91 -24.84 -34.06
N PRO A 327 15.13 -23.85 -33.21
CA PRO A 327 15.64 -24.12 -31.86
C PRO A 327 14.64 -24.99 -31.10
N ASP A 328 15.13 -25.88 -30.24
CA ASP A 328 14.28 -26.52 -29.25
C ASP A 328 13.92 -25.53 -28.12
N ALA A 329 12.95 -25.88 -27.25
CA ALA A 329 12.51 -25.00 -26.21
C ALA A 329 13.60 -24.63 -25.17
N HIS A 330 14.57 -25.55 -24.92
CA HIS A 330 15.70 -25.29 -24.02
C HIS A 330 16.74 -24.36 -24.66
N GLN A 331 16.92 -24.42 -26.00
CA GLN A 331 17.75 -23.48 -26.74
C GLN A 331 17.10 -22.10 -26.77
N PHE A 332 15.77 -22.05 -27.01
CA PHE A 332 15.01 -20.83 -27.07
C PHE A 332 15.11 -20.01 -25.76
N ILE A 333 14.93 -20.61 -24.59
CA ILE A 333 15.01 -19.89 -23.32
C ILE A 333 16.39 -19.32 -22.97
N LYS A 334 17.45 -19.74 -23.71
CA LYS A 334 18.83 -19.30 -23.49
C LYS A 334 19.33 -18.23 -24.47
N ILE A 335 18.49 -17.77 -25.38
CA ILE A 335 18.88 -16.74 -26.34
C ILE A 335 19.22 -15.41 -25.67
N GLU A 336 20.10 -14.64 -26.29
CA GLU A 336 20.58 -13.36 -25.76
C GLU A 336 19.45 -12.33 -25.55
N TYR A 337 18.39 -12.39 -26.34
CA TYR A 337 17.21 -11.54 -26.24
C TYR A 337 16.59 -11.51 -24.83
N PHE A 338 16.68 -12.62 -24.08
CA PHE A 338 16.17 -12.72 -22.72
C PHE A 338 17.20 -12.34 -21.65
N MET A 339 18.44 -12.00 -22.04
CA MET A 339 19.48 -11.59 -21.09
C MET A 339 19.35 -10.15 -20.62
N ASP A 340 18.27 -9.47 -20.99
CA ASP A 340 17.88 -8.13 -20.52
C ASP A 340 17.73 -8.07 -19.00
N ILE A 341 18.13 -6.93 -18.41
CA ILE A 341 18.07 -6.73 -16.95
C ILE A 341 16.64 -6.76 -16.40
N GLY A 342 15.68 -6.25 -17.18
CA GLY A 342 14.26 -6.28 -16.82
C GLY A 342 13.75 -7.72 -16.72
N VAL A 343 14.01 -8.53 -17.75
CA VAL A 343 13.62 -9.95 -17.80
C VAL A 343 14.27 -10.73 -16.67
N LYS A 344 15.59 -10.54 -16.44
CA LYS A 344 16.30 -11.17 -15.32
C LYS A 344 15.70 -10.81 -13.97
N THR A 345 15.35 -9.55 -13.77
CA THR A 345 14.75 -9.07 -12.52
C THR A 345 13.39 -9.71 -12.29
N LEU A 346 12.51 -9.75 -13.30
CA LEU A 346 11.19 -10.39 -13.17
C LEU A 346 11.32 -11.90 -12.90
N ASN A 347 12.23 -12.58 -13.60
CA ASN A 347 12.51 -14.00 -13.39
C ASN A 347 13.04 -14.28 -11.97
N TYR A 348 13.91 -13.40 -11.46
CA TYR A 348 14.42 -13.49 -10.10
C TYR A 348 13.29 -13.31 -9.06
N LEU A 349 12.41 -12.32 -9.27
CA LEU A 349 11.26 -12.06 -8.40
C LEU A 349 10.28 -13.25 -8.35
N ASP A 350 10.08 -13.95 -9.46
CA ASP A 350 9.21 -15.13 -9.50
C ASP A 350 9.81 -16.35 -8.80
N LYS A 351 11.15 -16.42 -8.71
CA LYS A 351 11.90 -17.50 -8.08
C LYS A 351 12.44 -17.19 -6.69
N LEU A 352 11.98 -16.08 -6.06
CA LEU A 352 12.47 -15.61 -4.75
C LEU A 352 12.43 -16.67 -3.64
N PHE A 353 11.45 -17.58 -3.66
CA PHE A 353 11.32 -18.65 -2.66
C PHE A 353 12.50 -19.66 -2.69
N GLN A 354 13.27 -19.72 -3.79
CA GLN A 354 14.44 -20.58 -3.93
C GLN A 354 15.72 -19.97 -3.33
N TRP A 355 15.70 -18.66 -3.01
CA TRP A 355 16.88 -17.92 -2.60
C TRP A 355 16.97 -17.80 -1.07
N ASP A 356 18.20 -17.85 -0.55
CA ASP A 356 18.47 -17.58 0.85
C ASP A 356 18.36 -16.08 1.19
N ASN A 357 18.33 -15.76 2.49
CA ASN A 357 18.18 -14.38 2.93
C ASN A 357 19.37 -13.48 2.54
N LEU A 358 20.57 -14.04 2.39
CA LEU A 358 21.74 -13.24 1.99
C LEU A 358 21.62 -12.83 0.51
N GLN A 359 21.29 -13.77 -0.37
CA GLN A 359 21.06 -13.53 -1.79
C GLN A 359 19.91 -12.55 -1.99
N LYS A 360 18.78 -12.73 -1.27
CA LYS A 360 17.65 -11.79 -1.28
C LYS A 360 18.08 -10.40 -0.88
N SER A 361 18.86 -10.26 0.21
CA SER A 361 19.31 -8.94 0.69
C SER A 361 20.18 -8.22 -0.32
N GLN A 362 21.06 -8.94 -1.01
CA GLN A 362 21.90 -8.40 -2.08
C GLN A 362 21.07 -7.93 -3.26
N PHE A 363 20.10 -8.73 -3.68
CA PHE A 363 19.17 -8.38 -4.75
C PHE A 363 18.35 -7.12 -4.40
N TYR A 364 17.74 -7.07 -3.21
CA TYR A 364 16.94 -5.92 -2.79
C TYR A 364 17.73 -4.62 -2.65
N LYS A 365 19.02 -4.67 -2.31
CA LYS A 365 19.89 -3.49 -2.33
C LYS A 365 20.07 -2.89 -3.73
N GLY A 366 20.13 -3.72 -4.76
CA GLY A 366 20.25 -3.29 -6.15
C GLY A 366 18.93 -2.93 -6.82
N LEU A 367 17.82 -3.48 -6.33
CA LEU A 367 16.50 -3.39 -6.97
C LEU A 367 16.01 -1.95 -7.19
N PRO A 368 16.18 -0.97 -6.27
CA PRO A 368 15.73 0.40 -6.48
C PRO A 368 16.30 1.05 -7.74
N GLN A 369 17.55 0.78 -8.09
CA GLN A 369 18.17 1.34 -9.30
C GLN A 369 17.58 0.72 -10.57
N VAL A 370 17.33 -0.57 -10.55
CA VAL A 370 16.75 -1.29 -11.68
C VAL A 370 15.29 -0.91 -11.88
N MET A 371 14.54 -0.71 -10.80
CA MET A 371 13.12 -0.32 -10.85
C MET A 371 12.87 1.00 -11.59
N LYS A 372 13.83 1.92 -11.60
CA LYS A 372 13.74 3.18 -12.36
C LYS A 372 13.61 2.96 -13.88
N GLN A 373 14.05 1.83 -14.39
CA GLN A 373 13.99 1.48 -15.81
C GLN A 373 12.66 0.81 -16.20
N PHE A 374 11.87 0.38 -15.21
CA PHE A 374 10.59 -0.27 -15.47
C PHE A 374 9.47 0.76 -15.69
N PRO A 375 8.53 0.44 -16.60
CA PRO A 375 7.30 1.19 -16.69
C PRO A 375 6.50 1.13 -15.38
N HIS A 376 5.91 2.26 -14.99
CA HIS A 376 5.18 2.42 -13.72
C HIS A 376 4.13 1.31 -13.48
N ARG A 377 3.36 0.93 -14.50
CA ARG A 377 2.36 -0.13 -14.42
C ARG A 377 2.97 -1.49 -14.03
N VAL A 378 4.14 -1.83 -14.59
CA VAL A 378 4.84 -3.09 -14.27
C VAL A 378 5.31 -3.07 -12.81
N VAL A 379 5.80 -1.93 -12.34
CA VAL A 379 6.20 -1.77 -10.94
C VAL A 379 5.01 -2.00 -10.01
N LEU A 380 3.88 -1.31 -10.24
CA LEU A 380 2.69 -1.41 -9.37
C LEU A 380 2.07 -2.81 -9.36
N HIS A 381 1.86 -3.42 -10.54
CA HIS A 381 1.05 -4.64 -10.64
C HIS A 381 1.88 -5.93 -10.70
N ARG A 382 3.18 -5.83 -10.99
CA ARG A 382 4.04 -7.02 -11.12
C ARG A 382 5.11 -7.10 -10.04
N ILE A 383 5.84 -5.99 -9.77
CA ILE A 383 6.97 -6.00 -8.83
C ILE A 383 6.47 -5.88 -7.40
N LEU A 384 5.65 -4.88 -7.08
CA LEU A 384 5.17 -4.64 -5.71
C LEU A 384 4.47 -5.85 -5.08
N PRO A 385 3.56 -6.60 -5.77
CA PRO A 385 2.95 -7.79 -5.18
C PRO A 385 3.96 -8.89 -4.80
N CYS A 386 5.08 -8.99 -5.51
CA CYS A 386 6.16 -9.90 -5.14
C CYS A 386 6.90 -9.45 -3.89
N LEU A 387 7.13 -8.12 -3.75
CA LEU A 387 7.78 -7.54 -2.58
C LEU A 387 6.92 -7.67 -1.31
N TYR A 388 5.61 -7.51 -1.41
CA TYR A 388 4.70 -7.66 -0.26
C TYR A 388 4.70 -9.08 0.33
N LYS A 389 4.96 -10.11 -0.48
CA LYS A 389 5.10 -11.49 0.01
C LYS A 389 6.26 -11.65 1.00
N GLU A 390 7.30 -10.83 0.89
CA GLU A 390 8.43 -10.84 1.82
C GLU A 390 8.12 -10.19 3.18
N PHE A 391 7.00 -9.52 3.34
CA PHE A 391 6.62 -8.93 4.65
C PHE A 391 6.37 -9.98 5.75
N VAL A 392 6.19 -11.23 5.38
CA VAL A 392 6.17 -12.36 6.31
C VAL A 392 7.55 -12.60 6.94
N ASN A 393 8.63 -12.21 6.24
CA ASN A 393 10.02 -12.38 6.66
C ASN A 393 10.55 -11.06 7.27
N ALA A 394 10.27 -10.81 8.54
CA ALA A 394 10.60 -9.57 9.23
C ALA A 394 12.05 -9.07 9.04
N PRO A 395 13.12 -9.93 9.08
CA PRO A 395 14.49 -9.52 8.80
C PRO A 395 14.71 -8.96 7.39
N MET A 396 13.86 -9.29 6.41
CA MET A 396 13.99 -8.81 5.03
C MET A 396 13.25 -7.50 4.78
N ILE A 397 12.28 -7.14 5.61
CA ILE A 397 11.49 -5.92 5.46
C ILE A 397 12.36 -4.66 5.29
N PRO A 398 13.42 -4.42 6.09
CA PRO A 398 14.28 -3.23 5.92
C PRO A 398 14.97 -3.14 4.56
N PHE A 399 15.21 -4.28 3.88
CA PHE A 399 15.81 -4.32 2.56
C PHE A 399 14.79 -4.11 1.44
N VAL A 400 13.55 -4.52 1.65
CA VAL A 400 12.43 -4.39 0.69
C VAL A 400 11.84 -2.98 0.70
N LEU A 401 11.71 -2.37 1.89
CA LEU A 401 11.09 -1.06 2.08
C LEU A 401 11.66 0.06 1.19
N PRO A 402 12.99 0.21 0.99
CA PRO A 402 13.53 1.26 0.12
C PRO A 402 12.98 1.21 -1.31
N SER A 403 12.75 0.00 -1.85
CA SER A 403 12.15 -0.19 -3.17
C SER A 403 10.70 0.26 -3.20
N ILE A 404 9.92 -0.05 -2.17
CA ILE A 404 8.51 0.37 -2.06
C ILE A 404 8.41 1.88 -1.88
N LEU A 405 9.23 2.46 -0.98
CA LEU A 405 9.23 3.89 -0.71
C LEU A 405 9.68 4.72 -1.93
N GLN A 406 10.53 4.16 -2.80
CA GLN A 406 10.89 4.80 -4.06
C GLN A 406 9.67 4.92 -5.00
N VAL A 407 8.78 3.94 -5.04
CA VAL A 407 7.57 4.00 -5.88
C VAL A 407 6.66 5.14 -5.45
N LEU A 408 6.64 5.49 -4.15
CA LEU A 408 5.85 6.61 -3.63
C LEU A 408 6.25 7.97 -4.23
N GLU A 409 7.47 8.10 -4.77
CA GLU A 409 7.92 9.35 -5.42
C GLU A 409 7.13 9.65 -6.70
N SER A 410 6.63 8.61 -7.39
CA SER A 410 5.91 8.72 -8.67
C SER A 410 4.45 8.29 -8.61
N CYS A 411 3.99 7.86 -7.44
CA CYS A 411 2.66 7.29 -7.22
C CYS A 411 1.63 8.40 -6.97
N THR A 412 0.42 8.24 -7.49
CA THR A 412 -0.72 9.10 -7.14
C THR A 412 -1.30 8.71 -5.78
N ALA A 413 -2.04 9.62 -5.12
CA ALA A 413 -2.69 9.33 -3.84
C ALA A 413 -3.73 8.20 -3.96
N GLU A 414 -4.38 8.06 -5.12
CA GLU A 414 -5.34 6.99 -5.40
C GLU A 414 -4.63 5.64 -5.51
N GLU A 415 -3.57 5.54 -6.31
CA GLU A 415 -2.74 4.33 -6.44
C GLU A 415 -2.12 3.91 -5.10
N PHE A 416 -1.66 4.90 -4.32
CA PHE A 416 -1.14 4.64 -2.98
C PHE A 416 -2.20 4.02 -2.08
N SER A 417 -3.40 4.60 -2.03
CA SER A 417 -4.49 4.14 -1.15
C SER A 417 -5.04 2.77 -1.56
N GLU A 418 -5.05 2.46 -2.87
CA GLU A 418 -5.60 1.19 -3.39
C GLU A 418 -4.58 0.05 -3.36
N HIS A 419 -3.33 0.31 -3.78
CA HIS A 419 -2.36 -0.76 -4.04
C HIS A 419 -1.27 -0.89 -2.98
N ILE A 420 -0.87 0.21 -2.31
CA ILE A 420 0.30 0.21 -1.42
C ILE A 420 -0.10 0.24 0.05
N LEU A 421 -0.96 1.17 0.44
CA LEU A 421 -1.34 1.39 1.84
C LEU A 421 -1.90 0.13 2.55
N PRO A 422 -2.79 -0.68 1.94
CA PRO A 422 -3.33 -1.87 2.61
C PRO A 422 -2.24 -2.88 3.02
N ASN A 423 -1.19 -3.00 2.19
CA ASN A 423 -0.06 -3.89 2.45
C ASN A 423 0.97 -3.26 3.39
N LEU A 424 1.11 -1.93 3.38
CA LEU A 424 2.06 -1.20 4.22
C LEU A 424 1.57 -1.03 5.66
N LYS A 425 0.26 -0.92 5.90
CA LYS A 425 -0.32 -0.74 7.26
C LYS A 425 0.17 -1.75 8.29
N PRO A 426 0.21 -3.07 8.03
CA PRO A 426 0.76 -4.04 8.97
C PRO A 426 2.23 -3.76 9.31
N VAL A 427 3.03 -3.29 8.34
CA VAL A 427 4.45 -2.98 8.51
C VAL A 427 4.64 -1.71 9.35
N LEU A 428 3.76 -0.69 9.18
CA LEU A 428 3.76 0.51 10.03
C LEU A 428 3.52 0.18 11.50
N ALA A 429 2.84 -0.92 11.81
CA ALA A 429 2.55 -1.36 13.17
C ALA A 429 3.68 -2.18 13.81
N LEU A 430 4.68 -2.65 13.04
CA LEU A 430 5.79 -3.47 13.55
C LEU A 430 6.73 -2.63 14.40
N GLU A 431 7.18 -3.23 15.53
CA GLU A 431 8.16 -2.63 16.45
C GLU A 431 9.56 -3.16 16.18
N GLU A 432 9.67 -4.41 15.79
CA GLU A 432 10.94 -5.10 15.53
C GLU A 432 11.00 -5.64 14.10
N PRO A 433 12.16 -5.58 13.45
CA PRO A 433 13.42 -4.94 13.86
C PRO A 433 13.38 -3.40 13.73
N PRO A 434 14.11 -2.64 14.57
CA PRO A 434 14.04 -1.17 14.62
C PRO A 434 14.47 -0.48 13.31
N GLN A 435 15.19 -1.20 12.44
CA GLN A 435 15.57 -0.73 11.11
C GLN A 435 14.34 -0.45 10.22
N ILE A 436 13.21 -1.12 10.45
CA ILE A 436 11.95 -0.85 9.74
C ILE A 436 11.51 0.59 10.01
N SER A 437 11.40 0.94 11.30
CA SER A 437 11.03 2.30 11.72
C SER A 437 12.02 3.35 11.22
N LEU A 438 13.32 3.02 11.21
CA LEU A 438 14.36 3.93 10.71
C LEU A 438 14.18 4.23 9.21
N VAL A 439 13.98 3.20 8.37
CA VAL A 439 13.77 3.37 6.93
C VAL A 439 12.48 4.14 6.63
N LEU A 440 11.40 3.86 7.37
CA LEU A 440 10.13 4.57 7.23
C LEU A 440 10.28 6.05 7.62
N MET A 441 10.98 6.34 8.72
CA MET A 441 11.21 7.70 9.18
C MET A 441 12.11 8.52 8.25
N GLN A 442 13.08 7.91 7.59
CA GLN A 442 13.92 8.57 6.58
C GLN A 442 13.12 9.12 5.38
N ARG A 443 11.97 8.54 5.11
CA ARG A 443 11.09 8.91 3.98
C ARG A 443 9.68 9.29 4.44
N ILE A 444 9.54 9.71 5.69
CA ILE A 444 8.24 10.04 6.28
C ILE A 444 7.51 11.14 5.50
N ASP A 445 8.24 12.09 4.93
CA ASP A 445 7.68 13.20 4.15
C ASP A 445 6.85 12.72 2.95
N LEU A 446 7.25 11.61 2.30
CA LEU A 446 6.49 11.01 1.20
C LEU A 446 5.18 10.41 1.70
N LEU A 447 5.24 9.71 2.83
CA LEU A 447 4.03 9.13 3.45
C LEU A 447 3.05 10.24 3.87
N LEU A 448 3.55 11.32 4.48
CA LEU A 448 2.73 12.45 4.90
C LEU A 448 2.02 13.18 3.73
N LYS A 449 2.65 13.20 2.55
CA LYS A 449 2.06 13.80 1.34
C LYS A 449 0.92 12.96 0.75
N LEU A 450 1.01 11.63 0.87
CA LEU A 450 0.09 10.69 0.23
C LEU A 450 -1.02 10.20 1.17
N CYS A 451 -0.78 10.22 2.49
CA CYS A 451 -1.73 9.73 3.48
C CYS A 451 -2.86 10.74 3.74
N THR A 452 -4.06 10.22 3.93
CA THR A 452 -5.20 11.01 4.44
C THR A 452 -5.00 11.33 5.93
N ALA A 453 -5.70 12.35 6.43
CA ALA A 453 -5.64 12.73 7.85
C ALA A 453 -6.01 11.56 8.80
N GLU A 454 -6.95 10.70 8.40
CA GLU A 454 -7.32 9.50 9.17
C GLU A 454 -6.17 8.49 9.28
N VAL A 455 -5.46 8.25 8.18
CA VAL A 455 -4.29 7.34 8.16
C VAL A 455 -3.16 7.92 8.98
N ILE A 456 -2.92 9.23 8.89
CA ILE A 456 -1.91 9.90 9.72
C ILE A 456 -2.24 9.70 11.19
N LYS A 457 -3.48 9.92 11.60
CA LYS A 457 -3.91 9.76 12.99
C LYS A 457 -3.81 8.31 13.49
N ASN A 458 -4.26 7.35 12.68
CA ASN A 458 -4.42 5.95 13.11
C ASN A 458 -3.15 5.11 12.94
N ASP A 459 -2.30 5.41 11.95
CA ASP A 459 -1.16 4.57 11.58
C ASP A 459 0.18 5.32 11.77
N ILE A 460 0.28 6.62 11.39
CA ILE A 460 1.54 7.37 11.45
C ILE A 460 1.81 7.92 12.85
N VAL A 461 0.83 8.49 13.55
CA VAL A 461 1.04 9.02 14.92
C VAL A 461 1.50 7.92 15.89
N PRO A 462 0.94 6.69 15.88
CA PRO A 462 1.49 5.58 16.66
C PRO A 462 2.94 5.23 16.30
N LEU A 463 3.30 5.25 15.01
CA LEU A 463 4.70 5.05 14.57
C LEU A 463 5.63 6.11 15.16
N LEU A 464 5.23 7.40 15.10
CA LEU A 464 6.03 8.50 15.69
C LEU A 464 6.15 8.39 17.20
N THR A 465 5.09 7.96 17.91
CA THR A 465 5.16 7.77 19.37
C THR A 465 6.14 6.66 19.76
N ARG A 466 6.14 5.56 19.01
CA ARG A 466 7.13 4.48 19.21
C ARG A 466 8.55 4.94 18.89
N ALA A 467 8.72 5.75 17.83
CA ALA A 467 10.00 6.33 17.47
C ALA A 467 10.56 7.23 18.57
N LEU A 468 9.74 8.05 19.25
CA LEU A 468 10.15 8.87 20.41
C LEU A 468 10.52 8.02 21.62
N ASP A 469 9.83 6.89 21.84
CA ASP A 469 10.13 5.98 22.95
C ASP A 469 11.33 5.06 22.68
N SER A 470 11.84 5.02 21.43
CA SER A 470 12.98 4.20 21.02
C SER A 470 14.26 4.56 21.77
N ARG A 471 15.19 3.59 21.85
CA ARG A 471 16.55 3.81 22.36
C ARG A 471 17.52 4.34 21.31
N LEU A 472 17.13 4.30 20.02
CA LEU A 472 17.97 4.76 18.92
C LEU A 472 17.84 6.27 18.74
N GLU A 473 18.91 7.00 19.00
CA GLU A 473 18.95 8.47 18.89
C GLU A 473 18.58 8.96 17.49
N GLN A 474 19.11 8.33 16.44
CA GLN A 474 18.79 8.67 15.05
C GLN A 474 17.29 8.60 14.75
N LEU A 475 16.60 7.60 15.32
CA LEU A 475 15.17 7.46 15.12
C LEU A 475 14.39 8.57 15.84
N GLN A 476 14.84 8.96 17.04
CA GLN A 476 14.28 10.09 17.78
C GLN A 476 14.48 11.41 17.04
N GLU A 477 15.67 11.66 16.51
CA GLU A 477 16.00 12.87 15.75
C GLU A 477 15.15 13.00 14.47
N LEU A 478 15.03 11.93 13.70
CA LEU A 478 14.16 11.89 12.51
C LEU A 478 12.70 12.15 12.89
N CYS A 479 12.21 11.56 13.96
CA CYS A 479 10.86 11.77 14.44
C CYS A 479 10.62 13.24 14.86
N LEU A 480 11.56 13.83 15.61
CA LEU A 480 11.49 15.22 16.04
C LEU A 480 11.53 16.21 14.86
N SER A 481 12.22 15.86 13.77
CA SER A 481 12.23 16.68 12.55
C SER A 481 10.92 16.61 11.77
N ALA A 482 10.21 15.47 11.82
CA ALA A 482 8.96 15.25 11.10
C ALA A 482 7.72 15.78 11.83
N LEU A 483 7.72 15.81 13.17
CA LEU A 483 6.58 16.22 14.00
C LEU A 483 6.01 17.60 13.66
N PRO A 484 6.81 18.66 13.42
CA PRO A 484 6.25 19.97 13.07
C PRO A 484 5.38 19.96 11.81
N SER A 485 5.71 19.12 10.82
CA SER A 485 4.97 19.03 9.55
C SER A 485 3.55 18.51 9.71
N ILE A 486 3.26 17.79 10.80
CA ILE A 486 1.94 17.19 11.09
C ILE A 486 1.29 17.76 12.32
N ALA A 487 1.90 18.75 12.97
CA ALA A 487 1.39 19.31 14.24
C ALA A 487 -0.05 19.80 14.13
N ASN A 488 -0.44 20.35 12.98
CA ASN A 488 -1.80 20.81 12.68
C ASN A 488 -2.81 19.67 12.45
N LEU A 489 -2.35 18.45 12.18
CA LEU A 489 -3.19 17.27 11.96
C LEU A 489 -3.39 16.46 13.25
N ILE A 490 -2.61 16.75 14.29
CA ILE A 490 -2.71 16.10 15.60
C ILE A 490 -3.70 16.85 16.47
N GLU A 491 -4.70 16.15 16.98
CA GLU A 491 -5.68 16.73 17.91
C GLU A 491 -5.03 17.23 19.20
N SER A 492 -5.49 18.37 19.73
CA SER A 492 -4.97 18.95 20.99
C SER A 492 -4.91 17.96 22.16
N PRO A 493 -5.88 17.03 22.39
CA PRO A 493 -5.75 16.01 23.43
C PRO A 493 -4.60 15.03 23.20
N SER A 494 -4.38 14.61 21.98
CA SER A 494 -3.26 13.70 21.62
C SER A 494 -1.92 14.43 21.74
N MET A 495 -1.85 15.68 21.32
CA MET A 495 -0.66 16.52 21.51
C MET A 495 -0.31 16.65 22.99
N LYS A 496 -1.30 17.02 23.83
CA LYS A 496 -1.10 17.23 25.28
C LYS A 496 -0.75 15.95 26.03
N ASN A 497 -1.47 14.85 25.76
CA ASN A 497 -1.39 13.64 26.60
C ASN A 497 -0.42 12.58 26.08
N VAL A 498 -0.10 12.62 24.76
CA VAL A 498 0.72 11.57 24.11
C VAL A 498 2.08 12.11 23.66
N ILE A 499 2.12 13.18 22.89
CA ILE A 499 3.36 13.68 22.25
C ILE A 499 4.19 14.54 23.22
N LEU A 500 3.61 15.59 23.80
CA LEU A 500 4.34 16.50 24.67
C LEU A 500 5.01 15.82 25.89
N PRO A 501 4.37 14.86 26.59
CA PRO A 501 5.02 14.18 27.71
C PRO A 501 6.29 13.42 27.28
N ARG A 502 6.28 12.86 26.07
CA ARG A 502 7.45 12.15 25.50
C ARG A 502 8.58 13.11 25.16
N ILE A 503 8.27 14.22 24.50
CA ILE A 503 9.25 15.27 24.20
C ILE A 503 9.83 15.83 25.49
N LYS A 504 8.98 16.13 26.50
CA LYS A 504 9.43 16.59 27.81
C LYS A 504 10.38 15.59 28.47
N LYS A 505 10.06 14.29 28.45
CA LYS A 505 10.91 13.23 28.99
C LYS A 505 12.28 13.17 28.29
N LEU A 506 12.33 13.40 26.98
CA LEU A 506 13.58 13.43 26.21
C LEU A 506 14.44 14.66 26.57
N CYS A 507 13.83 15.82 26.83
CA CYS A 507 14.52 17.05 27.22
C CYS A 507 15.08 16.98 28.64
N LEU A 508 14.37 16.35 29.61
CA LEU A 508 14.74 16.31 31.02
C LEU A 508 15.91 15.35 31.33
N ALA A 509 16.24 14.46 30.41
CA ALA A 509 17.38 13.57 30.55
C ALA A 509 18.70 14.37 30.53
N GLY A 510 19.15 14.87 31.66
CA GLY A 510 20.32 15.76 31.81
C GLY A 510 21.67 15.08 31.58
N PRO A 511 22.78 15.83 31.69
CA PRO A 511 24.13 15.31 31.57
C PRO A 511 24.36 14.22 32.66
N GLY A 512 24.59 13.00 32.21
CA GLY A 512 24.69 11.79 33.05
C GLY A 512 23.53 10.83 32.93
N GLY A 513 22.38 11.23 32.30
CA GLY A 513 21.22 10.38 32.08
C GLY A 513 21.28 9.55 30.80
N GLY A 514 22.42 9.53 30.10
CA GLY A 514 22.65 8.68 28.92
C GLY A 514 21.96 9.12 27.62
N ARG A 515 21.55 10.39 27.52
CA ARG A 515 20.94 10.95 26.27
C ARG A 515 21.88 11.95 25.59
N SER A 516 21.90 11.92 24.27
CA SER A 516 22.69 12.81 23.42
C SER A 516 22.23 14.27 23.54
N LEU A 517 23.17 15.19 23.58
CA LEU A 517 22.92 16.63 23.52
C LEU A 517 22.10 16.99 22.26
N SER A 518 22.40 16.34 21.14
CA SER A 518 21.70 16.52 19.86
C SER A 518 20.19 16.25 19.98
N VAL A 519 19.79 15.15 20.61
CA VAL A 519 18.37 14.82 20.82
C VAL A 519 17.67 15.89 21.66
N ARG A 520 18.31 16.37 22.73
CA ARG A 520 17.74 17.42 23.59
C ARG A 520 17.53 18.75 22.85
N VAL A 521 18.53 19.17 22.08
CA VAL A 521 18.41 20.36 21.23
C VAL A 521 17.34 20.18 20.16
N ASN A 522 17.30 19.03 19.49
CA ASN A 522 16.27 18.71 18.49
C ASN A 522 14.86 18.69 19.09
N CYS A 523 14.68 18.25 20.35
CA CYS A 523 13.39 18.37 21.04
C CYS A 523 12.96 19.85 21.18
N LEU A 524 13.86 20.72 21.59
CA LEU A 524 13.57 22.15 21.74
C LEU A 524 13.29 22.83 20.39
N LEU A 525 14.07 22.51 19.36
CA LEU A 525 13.83 22.98 17.99
C LEU A 525 12.47 22.49 17.43
N CYS A 526 12.13 21.25 17.72
CA CYS A 526 10.81 20.70 17.40
C CYS A 526 9.69 21.47 18.09
N LEU A 527 9.81 21.73 19.41
CA LEU A 527 8.83 22.55 20.16
C LEU A 527 8.72 23.94 19.58
N ALA A 528 9.86 24.59 19.26
CA ALA A 528 9.87 25.92 18.64
C ALA A 528 9.07 25.95 17.34
N LYS A 529 9.34 25.00 16.42
CA LYS A 529 8.62 24.92 15.13
C LYS A 529 7.14 24.57 15.29
N MET A 530 6.75 23.88 16.36
CA MET A 530 5.34 23.54 16.61
C MET A 530 4.56 24.67 17.26
N LEU A 531 5.18 25.71 17.82
CA LEU A 531 4.49 26.80 18.56
C LEU A 531 3.35 27.45 17.77
N GLU A 532 3.49 27.58 16.45
CA GLU A 532 2.46 28.17 15.59
C GLU A 532 1.18 27.34 15.49
N HIS A 533 1.31 26.04 15.72
CA HIS A 533 0.22 25.05 15.61
C HIS A 533 -0.37 24.64 16.96
N LEU A 534 0.22 25.14 18.06
CA LEU A 534 -0.23 24.80 19.40
C LEU A 534 -1.23 25.84 19.94
N ASP A 535 -2.16 25.36 20.77
CA ASP A 535 -3.07 26.25 21.48
C ASP A 535 -2.32 27.17 22.43
N ARG A 536 -2.73 28.46 22.52
CA ARG A 536 -2.10 29.45 23.38
C ARG A 536 -1.98 28.99 24.84
N TRP A 537 -3.04 28.39 25.39
CA TRP A 537 -3.03 27.90 26.76
C TRP A 537 -2.00 26.78 26.97
N LEU A 538 -1.81 25.91 25.98
CA LEU A 538 -0.85 24.82 26.03
C LEU A 538 0.59 25.35 26.07
N VAL A 539 0.87 26.41 25.32
CA VAL A 539 2.18 27.06 25.31
C VAL A 539 2.43 27.76 26.63
N LEU A 540 1.50 28.59 27.11
CA LEU A 540 1.69 29.42 28.30
C LEU A 540 1.70 28.57 29.59
N ASP A 541 0.82 27.58 29.71
CA ASP A 541 0.61 26.83 30.96
C ASP A 541 1.43 25.55 31.03
N GLN A 542 1.88 24.99 29.88
CA GLN A 542 2.59 23.71 29.84
C GLN A 542 4.01 23.80 29.31
N ILE A 543 4.28 24.64 28.27
CA ILE A 543 5.61 24.70 27.66
C ILE A 543 6.50 25.71 28.37
N LEU A 544 6.04 26.94 28.63
CA LEU A 544 6.88 27.96 29.27
C LEU A 544 7.37 27.55 30.66
N PRO A 545 6.54 27.01 31.59
CA PRO A 545 7.03 26.51 32.87
C PRO A 545 8.03 25.35 32.72
N PHE A 546 7.75 24.45 31.75
CA PHE A 546 8.62 23.31 31.49
C PHE A 546 10.02 23.73 31.02
N LEU A 547 10.17 24.81 30.25
CA LEU A 547 11.50 25.28 29.82
C LEU A 547 12.42 25.62 31.00
N GLN A 548 11.85 26.02 32.13
CA GLN A 548 12.60 26.37 33.36
C GLN A 548 13.08 25.12 34.14
N GLU A 549 12.42 23.97 33.90
CA GLU A 549 12.77 22.70 34.53
C GLU A 549 13.91 21.97 33.79
N ILE A 550 14.27 22.40 32.57
CA ILE A 550 15.27 21.71 31.75
C ILE A 550 16.67 21.94 32.28
N PRO A 551 17.45 20.90 32.61
CA PRO A 551 18.84 21.04 32.99
C PRO A 551 19.66 21.62 31.84
N HIS A 552 20.29 22.77 32.05
CA HIS A 552 21.05 23.49 31.00
C HIS A 552 22.49 23.87 31.47
N ALA A 553 22.83 23.61 32.71
CA ALA A 553 24.15 23.96 33.29
C ALA A 553 25.29 23.32 32.48
N GLY A 554 26.17 24.18 31.92
CA GLY A 554 27.30 23.74 31.12
C GLY A 554 26.99 23.36 29.67
N GLU A 555 25.73 23.55 29.20
CA GLU A 555 25.30 23.21 27.83
C GLU A 555 24.74 24.44 27.07
N PRO A 556 25.61 25.28 26.48
CA PRO A 556 25.19 26.52 25.78
C PRO A 556 24.16 26.27 24.67
N ALA A 557 24.26 25.16 23.97
CA ALA A 557 23.32 24.83 22.86
C ALA A 557 21.88 24.64 23.36
N VAL A 558 21.68 23.98 24.50
CA VAL A 558 20.36 23.82 25.13
C VAL A 558 19.82 25.17 25.57
N LEU A 559 20.66 25.97 26.20
CA LEU A 559 20.30 27.28 26.68
C LEU A 559 19.87 28.21 25.53
N MET A 560 20.64 28.22 24.44
CA MET A 560 20.30 29.01 23.24
C MET A 560 19.00 28.56 22.58
N ALA A 561 18.71 27.26 22.56
CA ALA A 561 17.46 26.77 22.06
C ALA A 561 16.25 27.19 22.94
N ILE A 562 16.42 27.21 24.27
CA ILE A 562 15.40 27.74 25.22
C ILE A 562 15.16 29.23 24.96
N ILE A 563 16.26 30.03 24.84
CA ILE A 563 16.19 31.46 24.53
C ILE A 563 15.46 31.72 23.21
N GLY A 564 15.76 30.89 22.19
CA GLY A 564 15.07 30.94 20.89
C GLY A 564 13.56 30.73 21.01
N ILE A 565 13.11 29.78 21.82
CA ILE A 565 11.67 29.58 22.08
C ILE A 565 11.05 30.80 22.73
N TYR A 566 11.69 31.38 23.77
CA TYR A 566 11.19 32.61 24.38
C TYR A 566 11.12 33.79 23.41
N LYS A 567 12.12 33.95 22.53
CA LYS A 567 12.11 34.97 21.47
C LYS A 567 10.92 34.77 20.53
N MET A 568 10.69 33.54 20.06
CA MET A 568 9.56 33.22 19.18
C MET A 568 8.23 33.49 19.86
N VAL A 569 8.04 33.08 21.10
CA VAL A 569 6.78 33.35 21.83
C VAL A 569 6.57 34.85 22.07
N LEU A 570 7.66 35.61 22.30
CA LEU A 570 7.56 37.08 22.47
C LEU A 570 7.12 37.77 21.16
N THR A 571 7.64 37.34 20.03
CA THR A 571 7.37 37.98 18.71
C THR A 571 6.04 37.51 18.10
N HIS A 572 5.54 36.32 18.47
CA HIS A 572 4.37 35.71 17.86
C HIS A 572 3.07 36.38 18.33
N SER A 573 2.35 37.02 17.41
CA SER A 573 1.16 37.82 17.68
C SER A 573 -0.02 37.05 18.31
N LYS A 574 -0.18 35.76 17.96
CA LYS A 574 -1.28 34.91 18.49
C LYS A 574 -1.03 34.41 19.91
N LEU A 575 0.24 34.20 20.30
CA LEU A 575 0.58 33.61 21.59
C LEU A 575 0.54 34.66 22.72
N GLY A 576 1.06 35.83 22.50
CA GLY A 576 0.98 37.01 23.36
C GLY A 576 1.22 36.71 24.84
N ILE A 577 2.47 36.72 25.30
CA ILE A 577 2.76 36.60 26.72
C ILE A 577 2.31 37.90 27.44
N SER A 578 1.59 37.75 28.57
CA SER A 578 1.19 38.90 29.35
C SER A 578 2.39 39.53 30.08
N LYS A 579 2.33 40.84 30.36
CA LYS A 579 3.38 41.54 31.13
C LYS A 579 3.58 40.91 32.52
N GLU A 580 2.50 40.39 33.12
CA GLU A 580 2.56 39.70 34.40
C GLU A 580 3.41 38.41 34.31
N THR A 581 3.16 37.56 33.29
CA THR A 581 3.92 36.34 33.08
C THR A 581 5.39 36.66 32.76
N LEU A 582 5.65 37.70 31.94
CA LEU A 582 7.02 38.16 31.65
C LEU A 582 7.76 38.56 32.92
N ALA A 583 7.10 39.40 33.78
CA ALA A 583 7.73 39.94 34.97
C ALA A 583 7.90 38.89 36.11
N THR A 584 6.95 37.96 36.26
CA THR A 584 6.92 37.03 37.41
C THR A 584 7.54 35.67 37.14
N GLN A 585 7.56 35.24 35.89
CA GLN A 585 8.02 33.88 35.54
C GLN A 585 9.25 33.91 34.60
N VAL A 586 9.19 34.68 33.51
CA VAL A 586 10.21 34.58 32.44
C VAL A 586 11.48 35.36 32.79
N LEU A 587 11.36 36.62 33.17
CA LEU A 587 12.51 37.48 33.51
C LEU A 587 13.28 36.96 34.73
N PRO A 588 12.66 36.51 35.83
CA PRO A 588 13.39 35.92 36.96
C PRO A 588 14.22 34.68 36.59
N PHE A 589 13.81 33.94 35.55
CA PHE A 589 14.58 32.79 35.03
C PHE A 589 15.73 33.27 34.11
N LEU A 590 15.48 34.20 33.18
CA LEU A 590 16.47 34.60 32.17
C LEU A 590 17.58 35.52 32.69
N ILE A 591 17.30 36.39 33.68
CA ILE A 591 18.28 37.36 34.18
C ILE A 591 19.49 36.66 34.83
N PRO A 592 19.34 35.63 35.66
CA PRO A 592 20.48 34.88 36.20
C PRO A 592 21.37 34.23 35.15
N LEU A 593 20.79 33.85 33.99
CA LEU A 593 21.52 33.19 32.90
C LEU A 593 22.47 34.16 32.18
N CYS A 594 22.28 35.48 32.34
CA CYS A 594 23.19 36.51 31.76
C CYS A 594 24.61 36.47 32.39
N ILE A 595 24.80 35.81 33.51
CA ILE A 595 26.12 35.65 34.16
C ILE A 595 26.75 34.28 33.93
N GLU A 596 26.15 33.45 33.05
CA GLU A 596 26.68 32.11 32.74
C GLU A 596 28.01 32.21 31.98
N GLN A 597 29.08 31.60 32.51
CA GLN A 597 30.45 31.72 32.00
C GLN A 597 30.72 30.97 30.72
N ASN A 598 29.86 30.01 30.36
CA ASN A 598 30.03 29.12 29.18
C ASN A 598 29.47 29.73 27.87
N LEU A 599 28.86 30.93 27.94
CA LEU A 599 28.32 31.59 26.75
C LEU A 599 29.42 32.29 25.94
N SER A 600 29.40 32.14 24.63
CA SER A 600 30.19 32.93 23.73
C SER A 600 29.66 34.38 23.66
N PRO A 601 30.49 35.40 23.28
CA PRO A 601 30.05 36.79 23.21
C PRO A 601 28.80 36.99 22.36
N PRO A 602 28.62 36.36 21.16
CA PRO A 602 27.37 36.46 20.37
C PRO A 602 26.16 35.87 21.09
N GLN A 603 26.34 34.77 21.84
CA GLN A 603 25.26 34.14 22.57
C GLN A 603 24.79 34.98 23.75
N PHE A 604 25.75 35.58 24.45
CA PHE A 604 25.46 36.56 25.52
C PHE A 604 24.68 37.74 24.98
N GLU A 605 25.13 38.35 23.86
CA GLU A 605 24.48 39.50 23.23
C GLU A 605 23.03 39.19 22.81
N ALA A 606 22.77 37.98 22.27
CA ALA A 606 21.43 37.54 21.91
C ALA A 606 20.52 37.40 23.16
N LEU A 607 21.04 36.85 24.28
CA LEU A 607 20.32 36.77 25.56
C LEU A 607 20.05 38.17 26.12
N ALA A 608 21.08 39.04 26.17
CA ALA A 608 20.98 40.37 26.73
C ALA A 608 19.98 41.24 25.94
N SER A 609 19.98 41.14 24.62
CA SER A 609 18.99 41.79 23.75
C SER A 609 17.57 41.32 24.07
N LEU A 610 17.33 40.00 24.14
CA LEU A 610 16.03 39.45 24.45
C LEU A 610 15.51 39.91 25.83
N VAL A 611 16.38 39.88 26.86
CA VAL A 611 16.00 40.35 28.22
C VAL A 611 15.65 41.83 28.19
N THR A 612 16.44 42.66 27.46
CA THR A 612 16.19 44.10 27.32
C THR A 612 14.85 44.35 26.65
N ASP A 613 14.53 43.65 25.56
CA ASP A 613 13.25 43.76 24.84
C ASP A 613 12.07 43.40 25.74
N MET A 614 12.19 42.33 26.54
CA MET A 614 11.16 41.93 27.51
C MET A 614 10.95 42.97 28.61
N ILE A 615 12.01 43.51 29.17
CA ILE A 615 11.93 44.58 30.17
C ILE A 615 11.30 45.86 29.58
N GLN A 616 11.69 46.24 28.38
CA GLN A 616 11.11 47.39 27.68
C GLN A 616 9.63 47.19 27.42
N ARG A 617 9.20 46.02 27.01
CA ARG A 617 7.79 45.68 26.82
C ARG A 617 6.98 45.77 28.10
N VAL A 618 7.44 45.10 29.18
CA VAL A 618 6.78 45.17 30.49
C VAL A 618 6.65 46.61 30.98
N THR A 619 7.74 47.39 30.88
CA THR A 619 7.74 48.81 31.31
C THR A 619 6.80 49.67 30.50
N THR A 620 6.74 49.46 29.18
CA THR A 620 5.88 50.21 28.27
C THR A 620 4.38 49.90 28.52
N GLU A 621 4.04 48.61 28.52
CA GLU A 621 2.64 48.17 28.73
C GLU A 621 2.14 48.53 30.14
N HIS A 622 3.01 48.46 31.17
CA HIS A 622 2.62 48.82 32.53
C HIS A 622 2.51 50.32 32.68
N ARG A 623 3.38 51.12 32.05
CA ARG A 623 3.27 52.60 32.05
C ARG A 623 1.96 53.03 31.39
N GLU A 624 1.55 52.35 30.34
CA GLU A 624 0.31 52.68 29.64
C GLU A 624 -0.94 52.31 30.50
N ALA A 625 -0.92 51.16 31.17
CA ALA A 625 -1.95 50.76 32.11
C ALA A 625 -2.07 51.73 33.31
N LEU A 626 -0.95 52.21 33.85
CA LEU A 626 -0.95 53.23 34.91
C LEU A 626 -1.54 54.56 34.44
N ARG A 627 -1.20 54.98 33.20
CA ARG A 627 -1.83 56.18 32.62
C ARG A 627 -3.32 56.05 32.47
N GLN A 628 -3.80 54.90 32.01
CA GLN A 628 -5.25 54.62 31.91
C GLN A 628 -5.93 54.62 33.28
N LEU A 629 -5.32 54.03 34.31
CA LEU A 629 -5.81 54.03 35.65
C LEU A 629 -5.83 55.45 36.26
N ASP A 630 -4.80 56.24 36.00
CA ASP A 630 -4.78 57.64 36.42
C ASP A 630 -5.87 58.49 35.74
N ALA A 631 -6.11 58.27 34.44
CA ALA A 631 -7.18 58.92 33.74
C ALA A 631 -8.56 58.57 34.35
N VAL A 632 -8.80 57.30 34.61
CA VAL A 632 -10.03 56.82 35.25
C VAL A 632 -10.20 57.39 36.69
N ARG A 633 -9.12 57.44 37.48
CA ARG A 633 -9.13 58.05 38.81
C ARG A 633 -9.44 59.56 38.76
N LYS A 634 -8.87 60.31 37.80
CA LYS A 634 -9.17 61.72 37.60
C LYS A 634 -10.58 61.97 37.14
N GLU A 635 -11.17 61.09 36.34
CA GLU A 635 -12.56 61.15 35.95
C GLU A 635 -13.49 60.82 37.15
N ALA A 636 -13.15 59.80 37.96
CA ALA A 636 -13.88 59.47 39.18
C ALA A 636 -13.82 60.61 40.17
N GLN A 637 -12.67 61.28 40.38
CA GLN A 637 -12.56 62.48 41.24
C GLN A 637 -13.41 63.63 40.74
N LYS A 638 -13.40 63.86 39.39
CA LYS A 638 -14.31 64.90 38.80
C LYS A 638 -15.79 64.58 39.03
N LEU A 639 -16.16 63.29 38.98
CA LEU A 639 -17.51 62.87 39.25
C LEU A 639 -17.86 63.02 40.72
N ASP A 640 -16.94 62.69 41.65
CA ASP A 640 -17.14 62.94 43.10
C ASP A 640 -17.24 64.43 43.43
N ASP A 641 -16.38 65.29 42.85
CA ASP A 641 -16.45 66.75 42.99
C ASP A 641 -17.74 67.30 42.42
N ALA A 642 -18.21 66.78 41.27
CA ALA A 642 -19.49 67.17 40.68
C ALA A 642 -20.71 66.75 41.55
N LEU A 643 -20.64 65.55 42.17
CA LEU A 643 -21.63 65.04 43.08
C LEU A 643 -21.68 65.89 44.42
N MET A 644 -20.48 66.27 44.91
CA MET A 644 -20.40 67.15 46.11
C MET A 644 -20.85 68.54 45.79
N GLN A 645 -20.64 69.10 44.59
CA GLN A 645 -21.20 70.43 44.16
C GLN A 645 -22.74 70.33 43.92
N SER A 646 -23.23 69.16 43.40
CA SER A 646 -24.67 68.97 43.25
C SER A 646 -25.45 68.75 44.54
N ALA A 647 -24.73 68.29 45.63
CA ALA A 647 -25.35 68.21 46.97
C ALA A 647 -25.50 69.58 47.63
N ASN A 648 -24.78 70.60 47.18
CA ASN A 648 -24.84 71.99 47.68
C ASN A 648 -25.73 72.95 46.82
N SER A 649 -26.21 72.53 45.69
CA SER A 649 -27.16 73.27 44.85
C SER A 649 -28.28 72.35 44.44
N SER A 650 -29.42 72.53 45.12
CA SER A 650 -30.71 71.97 44.72
C SER A 650 -31.11 72.47 43.35
N THR A 651 -30.71 71.86 42.27
CA THR A 651 -31.40 71.86 40.99
C THR A 651 -30.88 70.71 40.18
N THR A 652 -31.65 69.64 40.22
CA THR A 652 -31.63 68.46 39.40
C THR A 652 -31.71 68.70 37.90
N SER A 653 -31.00 67.92 37.18
CA SER A 653 -31.13 67.63 35.74
C SER A 653 -30.03 68.24 34.85
N ASN A 654 -29.07 67.47 34.49
CA ASN A 654 -28.39 67.48 33.20
C ASN A 654 -27.04 66.79 33.20
N VAL A 655 -26.60 66.19 34.32
CA VAL A 655 -25.24 65.58 34.37
C VAL A 655 -25.29 64.10 33.94
N LEU A 656 -26.49 63.49 33.85
CA LEU A 656 -26.61 62.08 33.37
C LEU A 656 -26.76 61.96 31.83
N ASP A 657 -27.02 63.09 31.13
CA ASP A 657 -27.15 63.03 29.65
C ASP A 657 -25.78 63.11 28.88
N GLU A 658 -24.73 63.63 29.53
CA GLU A 658 -23.39 63.67 28.89
C GLU A 658 -22.57 62.35 29.01
N ALA A 659 -22.93 61.47 29.95
CA ALA A 659 -22.18 60.24 30.14
C ALA A 659 -22.65 59.10 29.22
N PHE A 660 -23.80 59.21 28.60
CA PHE A 660 -24.33 58.24 27.64
C PHE A 660 -24.93 59.03 26.46
N PRO A 661 -24.29 59.04 25.30
CA PRO A 661 -24.89 59.63 24.11
C PRO A 661 -26.13 58.78 23.72
N ARG A 662 -27.32 59.30 24.09
CA ARG A 662 -28.57 58.79 23.53
C ARG A 662 -28.59 59.20 22.06
N GLY A 663 -28.50 58.23 21.21
CA GLY A 663 -28.94 58.38 19.83
C GLY A 663 -30.40 58.84 19.81
N GLU A 664 -30.64 59.91 19.11
CA GLU A 664 -31.93 60.60 18.93
C GLU A 664 -33.05 59.63 18.59
N LEU A 665 -34.01 59.50 19.49
CA LEU A 665 -35.31 58.96 19.18
C LEU A 665 -36.26 60.15 19.14
N SER A 666 -36.38 60.82 18.01
CA SER A 666 -37.37 61.76 17.69
C SER A 666 -38.76 61.07 17.69
N ARG A 667 -39.63 61.44 18.67
CA ARG A 667 -41.03 61.18 18.54
C ARG A 667 -41.60 62.19 17.53
N THR A 668 -42.03 61.72 16.39
CA THR A 668 -43.11 62.36 15.64
C THR A 668 -44.18 61.33 15.31
N THR A 669 -45.35 61.62 15.81
CA THR A 669 -46.63 61.01 15.47
C THR A 669 -46.98 61.32 14.01
N SER A 670 -47.52 60.31 13.37
CA SER A 670 -48.58 60.31 12.37
C SER A 670 -48.25 59.73 10.98
N SER A 671 -49.15 58.80 10.63
CA SER A 671 -49.59 58.38 9.28
C SER A 671 -48.63 57.63 8.37
N THR A 672 -49.03 56.38 8.10
CA THR A 672 -48.75 55.51 7.00
C THR A 672 -48.66 56.21 5.61
N PRO A 673 -47.92 55.71 4.60
CA PRO A 673 -48.11 54.37 4.08
C PRO A 673 -46.78 53.65 3.53
N ILE A 674 -46.84 52.32 3.58
CA ILE A 674 -46.34 51.26 2.71
C ILE A 674 -45.28 51.65 1.64
N LYS A 675 -44.09 51.13 1.74
CA LYS A 675 -43.40 50.20 0.78
C LYS A 675 -41.89 50.06 1.03
N ASP A 676 -41.47 48.83 0.78
CA ASP A 676 -40.16 48.32 0.37
C ASP A 676 -39.17 47.81 1.44
N GLY A 677 -39.05 46.50 1.33
CA GLY A 677 -38.21 45.61 2.11
C GLY A 677 -36.72 45.96 2.07
N LYS A 678 -36.13 46.02 3.25
CA LYS A 678 -34.72 45.70 3.44
C LYS A 678 -34.67 44.57 4.48
N GLY A 679 -34.27 43.40 4.02
CA GLY A 679 -34.08 42.24 4.90
C GLY A 679 -32.98 42.53 5.91
N LEU A 680 -33.21 42.12 7.16
CA LEU A 680 -32.26 42.14 8.26
C LEU A 680 -30.89 41.61 7.82
N THR A 681 -29.84 42.30 8.21
CA THR A 681 -28.46 41.86 7.96
C THR A 681 -28.18 40.48 8.62
N MET A 682 -27.24 39.73 8.10
CA MET A 682 -26.89 38.41 8.67
C MET A 682 -26.47 38.48 10.15
N GLU A 683 -25.84 39.56 10.58
CA GLU A 683 -25.47 39.80 11.98
C GLU A 683 -26.70 40.02 12.87
N GLU A 684 -27.71 40.78 12.40
CA GLU A 684 -28.96 40.96 13.11
C GLU A 684 -29.79 39.67 13.20
N LYS A 685 -29.75 38.84 12.16
CA LYS A 685 -30.38 37.50 12.19
C LYS A 685 -29.70 36.57 13.19
N HIS A 686 -28.36 36.59 13.25
CA HIS A 686 -27.62 35.84 14.25
C HIS A 686 -27.82 36.32 15.68
N ARG A 687 -28.00 37.65 15.88
CA ARG A 687 -28.28 38.22 17.19
C ARG A 687 -29.69 37.84 17.67
N LEU A 688 -30.67 37.88 16.79
CA LEU A 688 -32.06 37.46 17.07
C LEU A 688 -32.14 35.94 17.34
N ALA A 689 -31.42 35.13 16.61
CA ALA A 689 -31.37 33.69 16.80
C ALA A 689 -30.76 33.31 18.17
N ARG A 690 -29.67 33.97 18.59
CA ARG A 690 -29.07 33.77 19.93
C ARG A 690 -29.98 34.25 21.05
N GLN A 691 -30.73 35.30 20.81
CA GLN A 691 -31.70 35.82 21.77
C GLN A 691 -32.92 34.90 21.90
N GLN A 692 -33.39 34.28 20.83
CA GLN A 692 -34.41 33.24 20.85
C GLN A 692 -33.98 31.96 21.55
N GLU A 693 -32.76 31.50 21.30
CA GLU A 693 -32.20 30.34 22.00
C GLU A 693 -32.02 30.59 23.51
N SER A 694 -31.57 31.78 23.88
CA SER A 694 -31.46 32.20 25.29
C SER A 694 -32.79 32.22 25.99
N ASN A 695 -33.84 32.76 25.34
CA ASN A 695 -35.19 32.79 25.88
C ASN A 695 -35.85 31.41 25.96
N GLN A 696 -35.60 30.52 25.00
CA GLN A 696 -36.06 29.12 25.06
C GLN A 696 -35.41 28.34 26.19
N ARG A 697 -34.12 28.60 26.49
CA ARG A 697 -33.43 27.99 27.64
C ARG A 697 -33.97 28.51 28.98
N LEU A 698 -34.43 29.78 29.07
CA LEU A 698 -35.04 30.33 30.26
C LEU A 698 -36.45 29.79 30.52
N HIS A 699 -37.21 29.45 29.47
CA HIS A 699 -38.55 28.89 29.60
C HIS A 699 -38.58 27.37 29.85
N SER A 700 -37.45 26.66 29.69
CA SER A 700 -37.34 25.21 29.94
C SER A 700 -36.84 24.87 31.36
N GLN A 701 -36.55 25.84 32.22
CA GLN A 701 -36.20 25.62 33.62
C GLN A 701 -37.43 25.71 34.54
N SER A 702 -37.81 24.56 35.10
CA SER A 702 -38.81 24.45 36.15
C SER A 702 -38.36 25.15 37.43
N PRO A 703 -39.25 25.81 38.22
CA PRO A 703 -38.89 26.59 39.42
C PRO A 703 -38.33 25.64 40.52
N MET A 704 -37.16 25.99 41.03
CA MET A 704 -36.59 25.34 42.19
C MET A 704 -37.23 25.80 43.47
N THR A 705 -37.80 24.91 44.24
CA THR A 705 -38.15 25.14 45.68
C THR A 705 -36.94 24.88 46.57
N PRO A 706 -36.72 25.67 47.63
CA PRO A 706 -35.57 25.50 48.51
C PRO A 706 -35.76 24.31 49.44
N LYS A 707 -34.79 23.36 49.39
CA LYS A 707 -34.67 22.31 50.44
C LYS A 707 -33.38 22.49 51.24
N THR A 708 -33.59 22.44 52.55
CA THR A 708 -32.69 22.48 53.70
C THR A 708 -31.48 21.58 53.54
N VAL A 709 -30.37 22.11 54.00
CA VAL A 709 -29.04 21.46 54.05
C VAL A 709 -29.02 20.33 55.06
N THR A 710 -28.78 19.10 54.62
CA THR A 710 -28.20 18.03 55.46
C THR A 710 -27.08 17.37 54.66
N ARG A 711 -25.99 17.22 55.32
CA ARG A 711 -24.65 16.71 54.87
C ARG A 711 -24.80 15.28 54.37
N PRO A 712 -24.29 14.90 53.17
CA PRO A 712 -24.26 13.48 52.77
C PRO A 712 -22.92 12.81 53.07
N LEU A 713 -23.03 11.59 53.59
CA LEU A 713 -22.02 10.54 53.67
C LEU A 713 -21.60 10.10 52.25
N LYS A 714 -20.36 9.65 52.12
CA LYS A 714 -19.78 9.08 50.91
C LYS A 714 -20.58 7.88 50.39
N PRO A 715 -20.83 7.74 49.11
CA PRO A 715 -21.35 6.50 48.56
C PRO A 715 -20.21 5.55 48.16
N GLU A 716 -20.38 4.31 48.58
CA GLU A 716 -19.63 3.12 48.08
C GLU A 716 -19.95 2.81 46.61
N PRO A 717 -19.02 2.20 45.85
CA PRO A 717 -19.24 1.90 44.45
C PRO A 717 -20.23 0.75 44.26
N LYS A 718 -21.30 1.00 43.51
CA LYS A 718 -22.29 0.01 43.08
C LYS A 718 -21.73 -0.79 41.90
N ASP A 719 -21.63 -2.09 42.09
CA ASP A 719 -21.31 -3.12 41.11
C ASP A 719 -22.42 -3.19 40.04
N LEU A 720 -22.09 -2.82 38.78
CA LEU A 720 -22.95 -2.81 37.62
C LEU A 720 -23.01 -4.15 36.87
N THR A 721 -22.41 -5.20 37.40
CA THR A 721 -22.27 -6.49 36.74
C THR A 721 -23.59 -7.25 36.62
N SER A 722 -24.53 -7.01 37.52
CA SER A 722 -25.85 -7.69 37.48
C SER A 722 -26.79 -7.13 36.42
N THR A 723 -26.66 -5.84 36.05
CA THR A 723 -27.52 -5.19 35.06
C THR A 723 -27.09 -5.55 33.62
N LEU A 724 -25.81 -5.79 33.40
CA LEU A 724 -25.28 -6.25 32.10
C LEU A 724 -25.57 -7.72 31.81
N LEU A 725 -25.64 -8.58 32.85
CA LEU A 725 -26.03 -9.98 32.70
C LEU A 725 -27.53 -10.15 32.39
N GLN A 726 -28.39 -9.29 32.94
CA GLN A 726 -29.84 -9.35 32.72
C GLN A 726 -30.25 -8.86 31.32
N ASN A 727 -29.51 -7.90 30.74
CA ASN A 727 -29.74 -7.44 29.37
C ASN A 727 -29.28 -8.42 28.29
N ASN A 728 -28.26 -9.25 28.58
CA ASN A 728 -27.80 -10.28 27.64
C ASN A 728 -28.67 -11.55 27.68
N LEU A 729 -29.34 -11.86 28.81
CA LEU A 729 -30.28 -12.98 28.93
C LEU A 729 -31.61 -12.70 28.22
N ASN A 730 -32.03 -11.44 28.09
CA ASN A 730 -33.26 -11.06 27.38
C ASN A 730 -33.13 -11.07 25.85
N GLN A 731 -31.91 -11.06 25.30
CA GLN A 731 -31.67 -11.18 23.86
C GLN A 731 -31.57 -12.65 23.37
N LEU A 732 -31.44 -13.62 24.28
CA LEU A 732 -31.32 -15.04 23.92
C LEU A 732 -32.67 -15.81 23.96
N ASN A 733 -33.78 -15.19 24.35
CA ASN A 733 -35.09 -15.83 24.51
C ASN A 733 -36.10 -15.62 23.38
N LEU A 734 -35.66 -15.26 22.18
CA LEU A 734 -36.53 -15.11 21.00
C LEU A 734 -36.14 -16.07 19.87
N SER A 735 -36.14 -17.39 20.16
CA SER A 735 -36.41 -18.43 19.15
C SER A 735 -36.46 -19.82 19.79
N SER A 736 -37.62 -20.24 20.24
CA SER A 736 -37.86 -21.67 20.49
C SER A 736 -39.27 -22.06 20.04
N GLY A 737 -39.35 -22.81 18.98
CA GLY A 737 -40.48 -23.67 18.62
C GLY A 737 -40.14 -25.12 19.00
N LYS A 738 -40.99 -25.69 19.80
CA LYS A 738 -41.06 -27.08 20.33
C LYS A 738 -41.60 -28.06 19.26
N PRO A 739 -41.76 -29.38 19.53
CA PRO A 739 -41.10 -30.37 20.39
C PRO A 739 -40.90 -31.79 19.73
N THR A 740 -40.23 -32.73 20.36
CA THR A 740 -40.75 -34.00 20.93
C THR A 740 -39.62 -34.99 21.27
N ASN A 741 -39.72 -35.45 22.51
CA ASN A 741 -39.47 -36.77 23.17
C ASN A 741 -38.33 -37.71 22.71
N SER A 742 -37.40 -37.99 23.65
CA SER A 742 -37.33 -39.23 24.48
C SER A 742 -35.93 -39.37 25.10
N GLY A 743 -35.90 -39.47 26.44
CA GLY A 743 -34.72 -39.71 27.25
C GLY A 743 -34.32 -41.20 27.26
N PRO A 744 -33.47 -41.72 28.13
CA PRO A 744 -33.18 -41.31 29.52
C PRO A 744 -31.68 -41.33 29.98
N ASN A 745 -31.45 -40.62 31.10
CA ASN A 745 -30.57 -40.90 32.26
C ASN A 745 -29.12 -41.40 32.10
N TYR A 746 -28.17 -40.73 32.69
CA TYR A 746 -27.56 -41.03 34.00
C TYR A 746 -26.59 -39.89 34.45
N SER A 747 -26.90 -39.47 35.68
CA SER A 747 -26.16 -38.92 36.83
C SER A 747 -24.62 -38.78 36.79
N GLY A 748 -24.14 -37.63 37.33
CA GLY A 748 -23.16 -37.69 38.42
C GLY A 748 -21.99 -36.71 38.35
N ILE A 749 -22.10 -35.58 39.07
CA ILE A 749 -21.24 -35.11 40.16
C ILE A 749 -19.87 -34.50 39.83
N THR A 750 -19.75 -33.27 40.29
CA THR A 750 -18.67 -32.52 40.93
C THR A 750 -17.51 -31.90 40.15
N SER A 751 -17.48 -30.59 40.27
CA SER A 751 -16.25 -29.72 40.17
C SER A 751 -15.23 -30.12 41.24
N PRO A 752 -13.95 -29.90 41.03
CA PRO A 752 -13.30 -28.82 41.75
C PRO A 752 -12.14 -28.05 41.03
N THR A 753 -12.01 -26.81 41.49
CA THR A 753 -10.80 -26.03 41.84
C THR A 753 -9.57 -25.97 40.94
N TRP A 754 -9.22 -24.74 40.64
CA TRP A 754 -7.97 -24.21 40.10
C TRP A 754 -6.75 -24.57 40.88
N GLN A 755 -5.66 -24.98 40.24
CA GLN A 755 -4.28 -24.56 40.59
C GLN A 755 -3.36 -24.65 39.37
N SER A 756 -2.45 -23.65 39.34
CA SER A 756 -1.39 -23.36 38.39
C SER A 756 -0.41 -24.50 38.11
N ALA A 757 0.09 -24.63 36.85
CA ALA A 757 1.52 -24.59 36.52
C ALA A 757 1.85 -25.14 35.12
N THR A 758 2.66 -24.38 34.39
CA THR A 758 3.80 -24.75 33.51
C THR A 758 3.63 -25.68 32.31
N LYS A 759 4.03 -25.13 31.15
CA LYS A 759 4.72 -25.72 29.97
C LYS A 759 4.29 -27.13 29.52
N THR A 760 3.71 -27.23 28.31
CA THR A 760 3.89 -28.43 27.49
C THR A 760 3.92 -28.11 25.99
N GLN A 761 4.92 -28.67 25.35
CA GLN A 761 5.17 -28.84 23.93
C GLN A 761 4.01 -29.54 23.21
N TRP A 762 3.76 -29.11 21.98
CA TRP A 762 2.89 -29.79 21.02
C TRP A 762 3.59 -31.02 20.42
N ARG A 763 2.98 -32.20 20.57
CA ARG A 763 3.22 -33.39 19.76
C ARG A 763 1.95 -33.69 18.95
N GLY A 764 2.10 -34.01 17.68
CA GLY A 764 1.05 -34.51 16.79
C GLY A 764 0.83 -36.03 16.94
N PRO A 765 -0.28 -36.58 16.43
CA PRO A 765 -0.68 -37.95 16.71
C PRO A 765 0.03 -39.00 15.85
N GLU A 766 0.53 -40.01 16.52
CA GLU A 766 1.04 -41.29 15.98
C GLU A 766 -0.11 -42.21 15.55
N MET A 767 0.11 -42.95 14.46
CA MET A 767 -0.60 -44.18 14.15
C MET A 767 0.29 -45.39 14.46
N ALA A 768 -0.33 -46.35 15.12
CA ALA A 768 0.28 -47.53 15.69
C ALA A 768 0.69 -48.60 14.67
N GLY A 769 1.69 -49.39 15.01
CA GLY A 769 1.88 -50.72 14.49
C GLY A 769 3.27 -51.33 14.65
N ALA A 770 3.45 -52.06 15.75
CA ALA A 770 4.19 -53.31 15.97
C ALA A 770 5.74 -53.35 15.98
N LEU A 771 6.25 -53.46 17.22
CA LEU A 771 7.20 -54.44 17.77
C LEU A 771 8.41 -54.89 16.92
N TYR A 772 9.65 -54.48 17.32
CA TYR A 772 10.67 -55.33 17.90
C TYR A 772 11.88 -54.51 18.29
N ASN A 773 12.33 -54.66 19.54
CA ASN A 773 13.61 -54.21 20.15
C ASN A 773 14.54 -55.42 20.31
N PRO A 774 15.78 -55.31 20.78
CA PRO A 774 16.89 -54.38 20.51
C PRO A 774 18.18 -55.15 20.18
N THR A 775 19.26 -54.47 19.81
CA THR A 775 20.64 -54.61 20.39
C THR A 775 21.66 -53.84 19.56
N ASN A 776 22.37 -53.02 20.29
CA ASN A 776 23.81 -52.68 20.24
C ASN A 776 24.66 -52.86 18.95
N GLN A 777 25.34 -51.82 18.53
CA GLN A 777 26.77 -51.60 18.43
C GLN A 777 27.24 -50.93 17.15
N GLN A 778 28.00 -49.85 17.41
CA GLN A 778 29.22 -49.40 16.73
C GLN A 778 29.19 -48.91 15.26
N ASN A 779 29.54 -47.65 15.17
CA ASN A 779 30.40 -47.01 14.17
C ASN A 779 30.83 -47.86 13.02
N LYS A 780 30.49 -47.39 11.81
CA LYS A 780 31.46 -47.40 10.68
C LYS A 780 30.99 -46.43 9.61
N ASP A 781 31.91 -45.56 9.23
CA ASP A 781 31.91 -44.75 8.02
C ASP A 781 31.51 -45.56 6.81
N ILE A 782 30.51 -45.08 6.02
CA ILE A 782 30.28 -45.58 4.67
C ILE A 782 30.34 -44.40 3.71
N ASN A 783 31.43 -44.38 3.02
CA ASN A 783 31.76 -43.67 1.82
C ASN A 783 30.78 -44.05 0.70
N TRP A 784 29.99 -43.13 0.16
CA TRP A 784 29.22 -43.34 -1.06
C TRP A 784 30.01 -42.80 -2.26
N SER A 785 30.78 -43.68 -2.87
CA SER A 785 31.29 -43.47 -4.21
C SER A 785 30.35 -44.11 -5.22
N THR A 786 29.87 -43.27 -6.14
CA THR A 786 29.54 -43.52 -7.56
C THR A 786 28.75 -44.74 -7.97
N ASN A 787 27.53 -44.53 -8.47
CA ASN A 787 27.17 -44.82 -9.85
C ASN A 787 25.84 -44.26 -10.28
N GLY A 788 25.90 -43.44 -11.26
CA GLY A 788 24.99 -43.35 -12.41
C GLY A 788 23.54 -42.90 -12.23
N SER A 789 23.26 -41.58 -12.32
CA SER A 789 22.09 -41.10 -13.01
C SER A 789 22.39 -39.78 -13.70
N PRO A 790 22.09 -39.64 -15.00
CA PRO A 790 22.40 -38.44 -15.75
C PRO A 790 21.33 -37.38 -15.58
N GLY A 791 21.74 -36.13 -15.34
CA GLY A 791 20.98 -35.00 -15.77
C GLY A 791 20.16 -34.23 -14.73
N LEU A 792 20.84 -33.67 -13.74
CA LEU A 792 20.44 -32.37 -13.22
C LEU A 792 21.59 -31.42 -13.50
N THR A 793 21.50 -30.73 -14.62
CA THR A 793 22.45 -29.71 -15.00
C THR A 793 22.49 -28.63 -13.93
N ASN A 794 23.62 -28.59 -13.33
CA ASN A 794 24.14 -27.66 -12.35
C ASN A 794 24.05 -26.21 -12.85
N TRP A 795 22.94 -25.53 -12.54
CA TRP A 795 22.79 -24.10 -12.77
C TRP A 795 23.42 -23.24 -11.66
N GLY A 796 24.10 -23.89 -10.72
CA GLY A 796 24.67 -23.24 -9.53
C GLY A 796 26.16 -22.90 -9.58
N GLN A 797 26.93 -23.36 -10.57
CA GLN A 797 28.37 -23.22 -10.51
C GLN A 797 29.03 -22.22 -11.49
N ASN A 798 28.29 -21.50 -12.33
CA ASN A 798 28.88 -20.50 -13.22
C ASN A 798 28.64 -19.05 -12.86
N TYR A 799 28.21 -18.75 -11.63
CA TYR A 799 28.07 -17.38 -11.13
C TYR A 799 28.99 -17.02 -9.95
N SER A 800 30.06 -17.81 -9.75
CA SER A 800 31.19 -17.35 -8.94
C SER A 800 32.10 -16.50 -9.84
N THR A 801 32.20 -15.21 -9.43
CA THR A 801 33.14 -14.22 -10.00
C THR A 801 32.73 -13.61 -11.35
N SER A 802 31.67 -12.82 -11.37
CA SER A 802 31.75 -11.60 -12.15
C SER A 802 31.58 -10.43 -11.18
N ASN A 803 32.70 -9.93 -10.73
CA ASN A 803 32.88 -8.64 -10.12
C ASN A 803 32.18 -7.58 -10.97
N TRP A 804 31.24 -6.87 -10.40
CA TRP A 804 30.77 -5.59 -10.90
C TRP A 804 31.82 -4.51 -10.63
N ASN A 805 32.97 -4.62 -11.30
CA ASN A 805 33.93 -3.53 -11.42
C ASN A 805 33.92 -3.08 -12.87
N SER A 806 33.61 -1.83 -13.04
CA SER A 806 33.83 -1.03 -14.24
C SER A 806 35.20 -1.34 -14.86
N SER A 807 35.22 -2.01 -16.00
CA SER A 807 36.40 -2.09 -16.84
C SER A 807 36.54 -0.79 -17.64
N THR A 808 37.47 0.05 -17.20
CA THR A 808 38.14 1.05 -18.01
C THR A 808 38.90 0.36 -19.11
N MET A 809 38.51 0.57 -20.36
CA MET A 809 39.40 0.33 -21.50
C MET A 809 40.43 1.46 -21.59
N SER A 810 41.67 1.12 -21.30
CA SER A 810 42.84 1.91 -21.68
C SER A 810 43.13 1.69 -23.14
N ASN A 811 43.04 2.74 -23.95
CA ASN A 811 43.82 2.82 -25.19
C ASN A 811 44.82 3.97 -25.05
N THR A 812 46.09 3.56 -25.05
CA THR A 812 47.29 4.33 -25.23
C THR A 812 47.24 5.15 -26.51
N PHE A 813 47.54 6.45 -26.44
CA PHE A 813 48.47 7.15 -27.27
C PHE A 813 48.66 8.59 -26.80
N GLY A 814 49.92 8.93 -26.43
CA GLY A 814 50.64 10.18 -26.83
C GLY A 814 50.38 11.46 -26.05
N GLN A 815 51.26 11.75 -25.10
CA GLN A 815 52.01 12.98 -24.83
C GLN A 815 51.43 14.33 -25.32
N ASN A 816 51.16 15.27 -24.43
CA ASN A 816 52.02 16.45 -24.05
C ASN A 816 51.27 17.56 -23.28
N HIS A 817 51.91 17.93 -22.17
CA HIS A 817 51.97 19.29 -21.58
C HIS A 817 50.85 20.32 -21.74
N THR A 818 50.26 20.78 -20.64
CA THR A 818 50.68 22.00 -19.88
C THR A 818 49.62 22.39 -18.87
N ASN A 819 50.10 22.88 -17.75
CA ASN A 819 49.42 23.55 -16.62
C ASN A 819 48.32 24.51 -17.03
N ILE A 820 47.26 24.65 -16.17
CA ILE A 820 46.90 25.88 -15.46
C ILE A 820 45.62 25.65 -14.60
N MET A 821 45.80 25.90 -13.30
CA MET A 821 44.92 26.43 -12.24
C MET A 821 43.38 26.19 -12.25
N SER A 822 42.96 25.71 -11.07
CA SER A 822 41.62 25.73 -10.44
C SER A 822 40.92 27.10 -10.46
N PRO A 823 39.62 27.25 -10.12
CA PRO A 823 39.04 26.78 -8.86
C PRO A 823 37.56 26.28 -8.90
N GLY A 824 37.26 25.37 -8.05
CA GLY A 824 36.20 25.34 -7.05
C GLY A 824 34.74 25.33 -7.45
N SER A 825 34.08 24.23 -7.24
CA SER A 825 32.76 24.17 -6.59
C SER A 825 32.50 22.79 -6.01
N ASN A 826 32.43 22.73 -4.70
CA ASN A 826 32.08 21.57 -3.89
C ASN A 826 30.59 21.28 -4.01
N ILE A 827 30.25 20.06 -4.34
CA ILE A 827 28.98 19.43 -4.00
C ILE A 827 29.30 18.12 -3.28
N PRO A 828 28.92 17.93 -2.03
CA PRO A 828 29.17 16.66 -1.34
C PRO A 828 28.06 15.66 -1.68
N SER A 829 28.46 14.58 -2.34
CA SER A 829 27.67 13.37 -2.45
C SER A 829 27.78 12.57 -1.14
N ASN A 830 26.72 12.56 -0.34
CA ASN A 830 26.57 11.65 0.79
C ASN A 830 26.22 10.25 0.27
N SER A 831 27.23 9.38 0.19
CA SER A 831 27.05 7.93 0.10
C SER A 831 27.08 7.34 1.50
N LEU A 832 25.91 6.95 2.02
CA LEU A 832 25.79 6.19 3.28
C LEU A 832 26.13 4.72 3.02
N LEU A 833 27.31 4.30 3.46
CA LEU A 833 27.73 2.92 3.65
C LEU A 833 27.11 2.37 4.94
N LEU A 834 26.24 1.37 4.82
CA LEU A 834 25.77 0.53 5.92
C LEU A 834 26.71 -0.68 6.07
N GLY A 835 27.36 -0.79 7.23
CA GLY A 835 27.92 -2.03 7.75
C GLY A 835 29.41 -2.26 7.54
N GLN A 836 30.22 -1.60 8.33
CA GLN A 836 31.53 -2.13 8.79
C GLN A 836 31.65 -1.88 10.29
N GLN A 837 32.00 -2.93 10.99
CA GLN A 837 32.39 -2.87 12.41
C GLN A 837 33.55 -1.89 12.55
N ILE A 838 33.33 -0.81 13.27
CA ILE A 838 34.36 0.15 13.61
C ILE A 838 34.87 -0.24 14.98
N SER A 839 36.15 -0.54 15.05
CA SER A 839 36.93 -0.58 16.26
C SER A 839 36.89 0.77 17.00
N PRO A 840 37.00 0.80 18.33
CA PRO A 840 36.77 2.02 19.12
C PRO A 840 38.03 2.91 19.10
N GLN A 841 38.09 3.83 18.15
CA GLN A 841 38.92 5.04 18.23
C GLN A 841 38.57 5.93 17.00
N GLU A 842 37.64 6.82 17.25
CA GLU A 842 37.56 8.21 16.81
C GLU A 842 36.15 8.75 17.05
N GLN A 843 36.02 9.38 18.18
CA GLN A 843 34.87 10.24 18.46
C GLN A 843 34.96 11.48 17.58
N THR A 844 34.31 11.45 16.43
CA THR A 844 33.94 12.69 15.73
C THR A 844 32.77 13.31 16.49
N LYS A 845 33.05 14.31 17.28
CA LYS A 845 32.07 15.22 17.86
C LYS A 845 31.35 15.89 16.70
N THR A 846 30.12 15.50 16.39
CA THR A 846 29.21 16.33 15.61
C THR A 846 28.79 17.51 16.49
N ASN A 847 29.63 18.51 16.59
CA ASN A 847 29.26 19.80 17.16
C ASN A 847 28.30 20.46 16.14
N LEU A 848 27.02 20.65 16.54
CA LEU A 848 26.15 21.62 15.89
C LEU A 848 26.95 22.92 15.77
N SER A 849 27.05 23.47 14.56
CA SER A 849 27.83 24.66 14.33
C SER A 849 27.17 25.84 15.06
N THR A 850 27.96 26.74 15.56
CA THR A 850 27.48 27.99 16.16
C THR A 850 26.57 28.77 15.19
N GLN A 851 26.74 28.55 13.90
CA GLN A 851 25.97 29.16 12.82
C GLN A 851 24.54 28.64 12.77
N ASP A 852 24.31 27.31 12.96
CA ASP A 852 22.96 26.73 12.97
C ASP A 852 22.10 27.28 14.12
N ILE A 853 22.75 27.67 15.22
CA ILE A 853 22.08 28.24 16.38
C ILE A 853 21.82 29.75 16.16
N ILE A 854 22.73 30.45 15.50
CA ILE A 854 22.61 31.90 15.17
C ILE A 854 21.50 32.07 14.12
N ASP A 855 21.43 31.21 13.10
CA ASP A 855 20.39 31.26 12.06
C ASP A 855 18.99 30.95 12.67
N PHE A 856 18.93 30.14 13.72
CA PHE A 856 17.68 29.92 14.49
C PHE A 856 17.26 31.16 15.28
N LEU A 857 18.20 31.98 15.75
CA LEU A 857 17.95 33.20 16.55
C LEU A 857 17.77 34.45 15.69
N SER A 858 18.20 34.45 14.43
CA SER A 858 17.99 35.55 13.46
C SER A 858 16.61 35.50 12.85
#